data_50682f39cbeb211a1900b3fc1737cc55
#
_entry.id   50682f39cbeb211a1900b3fc1737cc55
#
_cell.length_a   1.000
_cell.length_b   1.000
_cell.length_c   1.000
_cell.angle_alpha   90.00
_cell.angle_beta   90.00
_cell.angle_gamma   90.00
#
_symmetry.space_group_name_H-M   'P 1'
#
loop_
_entity.id
_entity.type
_entity.pdbx_description
1 polymer ?
#
loop_
_entity_poly.entity_id
_entity_poly.type
_entity_poly.pdbx_seq_one_letter_code
_entity_poly.pdbx_strand_id
1 'polypeptide(L)'
;MVRGGAGGTAARDDGGTAVRHSAQSIGEAASPAMELRLLGAALARRPCGAALTGLGAKGLAVLAYLSMQPGRTATRDVLVDLLWSQGSPDQGRASLRQELRRMKRAMGPLFDQVIETPGGQIALLPGSVVTDLERVEIAYAARETSGLAMLIETYGGPLLSPLAVPEAIFQDWVAARNSQIEAAVGDGLLRLMLLDESAGRLDRAAAAARKLLDIDSLQEDVHASLVRIHVAAGRIPQARRAVQACNALFEEELGGPPEIDLEALIPETRPPRTPTAKPLAMVERAARAPTPDDRPLVALAPCLGQTDASAVAVAVAEAALEQLSRICWMRVRGPAALEASGISIAHLAAAADYAVTLRIEIGEETAAEVVAASRMGDAASVAARRLAMAPGGELSTAVGLGRALAGALCADLTELETRAAMDSLSPPDRPWPRLMRARGLVMRGGPRAAEEARALLEPLARSGEADAAELCMLALSHLEECGSGWSASPREALFRARELALRALRRAPGDPWPQHVLGLAASMMLDPDGARAHQLRALTIAPGFAPAIGEMARLLALAGDADEAGDWAARALAAAPGAAEAAAWIRAPALARFAIGDMEGALECADRALALRPDWAQTRLLKAACLDALGRSSEVARTLDPVARALSRLSPESVRLAHPFAEPRRTEALLAPLARVATEPV
;
A
#
# COMPACT_ATOMS: atom_id res chain seq x y z
N MET A 1 12.02 57.81 -41.44
CA MET A 1 11.45 59.13 -41.21
C MET A 1 10.56 59.04 -39.96
N VAL A 2 11.06 59.57 -38.89
CA VAL A 2 10.58 60.70 -38.11
C VAL A 2 9.55 60.30 -37.04
N ARG A 3 9.97 60.25 -35.81
CA ARG A 3 9.58 61.01 -34.59
C ARG A 3 8.11 60.83 -34.20
N GLY A 4 7.70 60.64 -32.98
CA GLY A 4 8.19 61.01 -31.67
C GLY A 4 7.04 61.27 -30.74
N GLY A 5 7.28 61.20 -29.46
CA GLY A 5 6.70 62.00 -28.39
C GLY A 5 5.70 61.27 -27.52
N ALA A 6 6.02 60.86 -26.32
CA ALA A 6 6.11 61.48 -25.02
C ALA A 6 4.82 62.02 -24.41
N GLY A 7 4.51 61.60 -23.20
CA GLY A 7 3.59 62.17 -22.22
C GLY A 7 2.78 61.04 -21.54
N GLY A 8 2.94 60.55 -20.41
CA GLY A 8 3.25 61.15 -19.12
C GLY A 8 2.00 61.58 -18.38
N THR A 9 1.48 60.73 -17.46
CA THR A 9 1.00 61.23 -16.14
C THR A 9 0.75 60.07 -15.17
N ALA A 10 1.23 60.26 -13.99
CA ALA A 10 1.13 59.43 -12.79
C ALA A 10 -0.30 59.45 -12.21
N ALA A 11 -0.65 58.39 -11.45
CA ALA A 11 -0.95 58.46 -10.03
C ALA A 11 -1.61 57.22 -9.46
N ARG A 12 -1.04 56.79 -8.39
CA ARG A 12 -1.54 56.28 -7.10
C ARG A 12 -1.87 54.80 -6.96
N ASP A 13 -0.96 54.21 -6.22
CA ASP A 13 -1.09 53.34 -5.01
C ASP A 13 -2.52 53.03 -4.56
N ASP A 14 -2.77 51.73 -4.40
CA ASP A 14 -3.30 51.22 -3.15
C ASP A 14 -2.99 49.73 -2.99
N GLY A 15 -2.57 49.35 -1.79
CA GLY A 15 -1.94 48.16 -1.34
C GLY A 15 -2.75 46.87 -1.40
N GLY A 16 -2.09 45.85 -1.85
CA GLY A 16 -2.47 44.46 -1.71
C GLY A 16 -1.20 43.61 -1.58
N THR A 17 -0.82 43.36 -0.34
CA THR A 17 0.33 42.51 0.03
C THR A 17 0.09 41.09 -0.41
N ALA A 18 0.47 40.76 -1.62
CA ALA A 18 0.66 39.41 -2.07
C ALA A 18 2.02 38.91 -1.54
N VAL A 19 1.99 37.99 -0.59
CA VAL A 19 3.17 37.25 -0.14
C VAL A 19 3.60 36.34 -1.30
N ARG A 20 4.45 36.87 -2.17
CA ARG A 20 5.24 36.08 -3.10
C ARG A 20 6.32 35.41 -2.24
N HIS A 21 6.19 34.10 -2.03
CA HIS A 21 7.36 33.29 -1.68
C HIS A 21 8.29 33.30 -2.88
N SER A 22 9.26 34.20 -2.78
CA SER A 22 10.41 34.24 -3.67
C SER A 22 11.17 32.92 -3.53
N ALA A 23 11.25 32.18 -4.63
CA ALA A 23 12.32 31.24 -4.86
C ALA A 23 13.61 32.07 -4.89
N GLN A 24 14.19 32.29 -3.72
CA GLN A 24 15.54 32.85 -3.62
C GLN A 24 16.53 31.74 -4.00
N SER A 25 17.21 32.00 -5.10
CA SER A 25 18.56 31.51 -5.47
C SER A 25 19.19 30.63 -4.40
N ILE A 26 19.41 29.36 -4.76
CA ILE A 26 20.40 28.50 -4.12
C ILE A 26 21.76 29.19 -4.37
N GLY A 27 22.12 30.10 -3.48
CA GLY A 27 23.47 30.59 -3.34
C GLY A 27 24.36 29.40 -3.01
N GLU A 28 25.60 29.41 -3.48
CA GLU A 28 26.65 28.44 -3.19
C GLU A 28 26.58 28.00 -1.74
N ALA A 29 26.04 26.80 -1.50
CA ALA A 29 25.95 26.24 -0.16
C ALA A 29 27.37 26.03 0.33
N ALA A 30 27.79 26.79 1.31
CA ALA A 30 29.06 26.59 2.00
C ALA A 30 29.12 25.12 2.39
N SER A 31 30.24 24.44 2.03
CA SER A 31 30.44 23.04 2.38
C SER A 31 30.21 22.85 3.88
N PRO A 32 29.42 21.83 4.31
CA PRO A 32 29.10 21.63 5.73
C PRO A 32 30.39 21.53 6.54
N ALA A 33 30.41 22.11 7.72
CA ALA A 33 31.57 22.09 8.60
C ALA A 33 31.81 20.69 9.20
N MET A 34 30.74 19.86 9.30
CA MET A 34 30.80 18.51 9.87
C MET A 34 29.77 17.59 9.22
N GLU A 35 30.15 16.34 9.00
CA GLU A 35 29.25 15.23 8.68
C GLU A 35 29.02 14.38 9.94
N LEU A 36 27.76 14.10 10.24
CA LEU A 36 27.37 13.27 11.37
C LEU A 36 26.62 12.03 10.88
N ARG A 37 27.22 10.87 11.07
CA ARG A 37 26.58 9.59 10.80
C ARG A 37 25.87 9.13 12.05
N LEU A 38 24.59 8.82 11.92
CA LEU A 38 23.68 8.43 13.02
C LEU A 38 23.12 7.03 12.81
N LEU A 39 23.07 6.56 11.56
CA LEU A 39 22.56 5.23 11.22
C LEU A 39 23.68 4.18 11.27
N GLY A 40 23.55 3.28 12.23
CA GLY A 40 24.63 2.37 12.64
C GLY A 40 25.57 3.03 13.63
N ALA A 41 26.87 2.78 13.49
CA ALA A 41 27.88 3.33 14.39
C ALA A 41 27.96 4.86 14.30
N ALA A 42 27.58 5.52 15.39
CA ALA A 42 27.59 6.98 15.47
C ALA A 42 29.02 7.54 15.29
N LEU A 43 29.19 8.41 14.34
CA LEU A 43 30.49 8.96 13.98
C LEU A 43 30.37 10.38 13.45
N ALA A 44 31.19 11.30 14.02
CA ALA A 44 31.35 12.64 13.49
C ALA A 44 32.64 12.71 12.64
N ARG A 45 32.55 13.36 11.47
CA ARG A 45 33.67 13.53 10.53
C ARG A 45 33.83 15.00 10.14
N ARG A 46 35.08 15.38 9.86
CA ARG A 46 35.40 16.66 9.19
C ARG A 46 35.06 16.58 7.70
N PRO A 47 34.91 17.72 7.00
CA PRO A 47 34.70 17.74 5.55
C PRO A 47 35.77 16.99 4.73
N CYS A 48 36.98 16.90 5.27
CA CYS A 48 38.07 16.13 4.66
C CYS A 48 37.97 14.61 4.86
N GLY A 49 36.85 14.12 5.48
CA GLY A 49 36.64 12.70 5.75
C GLY A 49 37.28 12.17 7.04
N ALA A 50 38.15 12.96 7.70
CA ALA A 50 38.81 12.53 8.95
C ALA A 50 37.82 12.44 10.11
N ALA A 51 37.82 11.30 10.83
CA ALA A 51 36.98 11.11 12.02
C ALA A 51 37.38 12.08 13.13
N LEU A 52 36.38 12.63 13.82
CA LEU A 52 36.57 13.42 15.03
C LEU A 52 36.70 12.47 16.22
N THR A 53 37.96 12.25 16.64
CA THR A 53 38.24 11.45 17.82
C THR A 53 38.11 12.26 19.11
N GLY A 54 37.72 11.61 20.21
CA GLY A 54 37.62 12.24 21.53
C GLY A 54 36.23 12.81 21.89
N LEU A 55 35.26 12.70 21.00
CA LEU A 55 33.86 12.88 21.36
C LEU A 55 33.39 11.65 22.15
N GLY A 56 32.91 11.88 23.40
CA GLY A 56 32.32 10.82 24.21
C GLY A 56 30.91 10.46 23.77
N ALA A 57 30.38 9.34 24.29
CA ALA A 57 29.04 8.88 23.96
C ALA A 57 27.96 9.96 24.22
N LYS A 58 28.02 10.68 25.35
CA LYS A 58 27.08 11.76 25.67
C LYS A 58 27.26 12.99 24.74
N GLY A 59 28.48 13.27 24.30
CA GLY A 59 28.74 14.33 23.31
C GLY A 59 28.14 14.01 21.94
N LEU A 60 28.26 12.78 21.47
CA LEU A 60 27.59 12.29 20.25
C LEU A 60 26.07 12.29 20.42
N ALA A 61 25.55 11.90 21.60
CA ALA A 61 24.12 11.92 21.90
C ALA A 61 23.54 13.37 21.86
N VAL A 62 24.28 14.36 22.37
CA VAL A 62 23.90 15.79 22.25
C VAL A 62 23.80 16.22 20.79
N LEU A 63 24.81 15.91 19.98
CA LEU A 63 24.81 16.26 18.55
C LEU A 63 23.65 15.56 17.80
N ALA A 64 23.44 14.29 18.06
CA ALA A 64 22.35 13.49 17.48
C ALA A 64 20.97 14.09 17.85
N TYR A 65 20.76 14.35 19.13
CA TYR A 65 19.50 14.93 19.59
C TYR A 65 19.23 16.28 18.93
N LEU A 66 20.20 17.19 18.96
CA LEU A 66 20.07 18.53 18.35
C LEU A 66 19.79 18.45 16.84
N SER A 67 20.48 17.55 16.12
CA SER A 67 20.29 17.42 14.67
C SER A 67 18.88 16.96 14.28
N MET A 68 18.18 16.26 15.19
CA MET A 68 16.83 15.73 14.96
C MET A 68 15.72 16.62 15.54
N GLN A 69 16.05 17.74 16.20
CA GLN A 69 15.04 18.65 16.72
C GLN A 69 14.63 19.71 15.70
N PRO A 70 13.36 20.16 15.71
CA PRO A 70 12.93 21.33 14.95
C PRO A 70 13.80 22.54 15.27
N GLY A 71 14.33 23.20 14.23
CA GLY A 71 15.25 24.34 14.41
C GLY A 71 16.62 23.97 14.97
N ARG A 72 16.94 22.67 15.13
CA ARG A 72 18.22 22.14 15.62
C ARG A 72 18.68 22.72 16.96
N THR A 73 17.72 22.99 17.85
CA THR A 73 17.96 23.63 19.13
C THR A 73 17.29 22.86 20.29
N ALA A 74 17.86 22.94 21.46
CA ALA A 74 17.27 22.43 22.69
C ALA A 74 17.66 23.30 23.90
N THR A 75 16.79 23.36 24.90
CA THR A 75 17.13 24.00 26.18
C THR A 75 18.10 23.14 26.97
N ARG A 76 18.88 23.77 27.85
CA ARG A 76 19.82 23.04 28.71
C ARG A 76 19.11 22.07 29.64
N ASP A 77 17.92 22.42 30.12
CA ASP A 77 17.15 21.57 31.03
C ASP A 77 16.66 20.30 30.30
N VAL A 78 16.16 20.41 29.07
CA VAL A 78 15.79 19.24 28.25
C VAL A 78 16.98 18.29 28.04
N LEU A 79 18.17 18.82 27.74
CA LEU A 79 19.36 17.98 27.55
C LEU A 79 19.84 17.36 28.87
N VAL A 80 19.64 18.04 30.01
CA VAL A 80 19.95 17.50 31.33
C VAL A 80 19.00 16.36 31.67
N ASP A 81 17.71 16.55 31.49
CA ASP A 81 16.70 15.52 31.77
C ASP A 81 16.90 14.29 30.87
N LEU A 82 17.31 14.48 29.62
CA LEU A 82 17.55 13.40 28.65
C LEU A 82 18.81 12.59 28.97
N LEU A 83 19.92 13.25 29.34
CA LEU A 83 21.25 12.64 29.36
C LEU A 83 21.88 12.56 30.75
N TRP A 84 21.27 13.16 31.78
CA TRP A 84 21.75 13.15 33.18
C TRP A 84 20.59 13.11 34.18
N SER A 85 19.57 12.27 33.89
CA SER A 85 18.34 12.12 34.69
C SER A 85 18.57 11.53 36.09
N GLN A 86 19.68 10.82 36.29
CA GLN A 86 19.96 10.10 37.54
C GLN A 86 20.42 11.01 38.72
N GLY A 87 20.75 12.27 38.45
CA GLY A 87 21.27 13.19 39.46
C GLY A 87 20.32 14.34 39.79
N SER A 88 20.75 15.23 40.73
CA SER A 88 20.02 16.47 40.94
C SER A 88 20.14 17.39 39.72
N PRO A 89 19.16 18.29 39.47
CA PRO A 89 19.21 19.23 38.35
C PRO A 89 20.50 20.07 38.29
N ASP A 90 21.04 20.46 39.43
CA ASP A 90 22.29 21.25 39.49
C ASP A 90 23.51 20.39 39.09
N GLN A 91 23.55 19.12 39.52
CA GLN A 91 24.58 18.16 39.08
C GLN A 91 24.50 17.89 37.59
N GLY A 92 23.28 17.73 37.04
CA GLY A 92 23.04 17.56 35.61
C GLY A 92 23.56 18.76 34.82
N ARG A 93 23.22 20.00 35.23
CA ARG A 93 23.71 21.24 34.61
C ARG A 93 25.24 21.36 34.70
N ALA A 94 25.88 20.92 35.81
CA ALA A 94 27.33 20.89 35.92
C ALA A 94 27.96 19.89 34.96
N SER A 95 27.36 18.70 34.84
CA SER A 95 27.78 17.62 33.93
C SER A 95 27.67 18.06 32.46
N LEU A 96 26.57 18.71 32.07
CA LEU A 96 26.37 19.25 30.71
C LEU A 96 27.44 20.31 30.40
N ARG A 97 27.75 21.24 31.33
CA ARG A 97 28.84 22.21 31.16
C ARG A 97 30.20 21.55 30.96
N GLN A 98 30.46 20.46 31.69
CA GLN A 98 31.71 19.67 31.57
C GLN A 98 31.76 18.98 30.20
N GLU A 99 30.66 18.41 29.74
CA GLU A 99 30.60 17.74 28.44
C GLU A 99 30.80 18.72 27.28
N LEU A 100 30.17 19.87 27.31
CA LEU A 100 30.40 20.93 26.31
C LEU A 100 31.87 21.37 26.25
N ARG A 101 32.54 21.44 27.42
CA ARG A 101 33.99 21.72 27.45
C ARG A 101 34.83 20.57 26.86
N ARG A 102 34.41 19.32 27.03
CA ARG A 102 35.05 18.15 26.37
C ARG A 102 34.86 18.19 24.88
N MET A 103 33.62 18.45 24.43
CA MET A 103 33.30 18.60 23.00
C MET A 103 34.13 19.74 22.38
N LYS A 104 34.21 20.91 23.04
CA LYS A 104 35.03 22.04 22.55
C LYS A 104 36.52 21.67 22.43
N ARG A 105 37.05 20.89 23.37
CA ARG A 105 38.44 20.39 23.26
C ARG A 105 38.64 19.39 22.13
N ALA A 106 37.71 18.46 21.94
CA ALA A 106 37.78 17.42 20.92
C ALA A 106 37.60 18.00 19.50
N MET A 107 36.68 18.95 19.34
CA MET A 107 36.37 19.57 18.05
C MET A 107 37.34 20.72 17.69
N GLY A 108 37.95 21.35 18.71
CA GLY A 108 38.82 22.53 18.48
C GLY A 108 38.04 23.71 17.88
N PRO A 109 38.58 24.41 16.88
CA PRO A 109 37.93 25.54 16.21
C PRO A 109 36.60 25.19 15.54
N LEU A 110 36.38 23.91 15.21
CA LEU A 110 35.14 23.44 14.59
C LEU A 110 33.93 23.58 15.53
N PHE A 111 34.15 23.54 16.86
CA PHE A 111 33.07 23.69 17.84
C PHE A 111 32.28 24.99 17.63
N ASP A 112 32.98 26.11 17.50
CA ASP A 112 32.35 27.43 17.35
C ASP A 112 31.75 27.65 15.94
N GLN A 113 32.09 26.77 14.96
CA GLN A 113 31.49 26.71 13.62
C GLN A 113 30.22 25.83 13.56
N VAL A 114 30.01 24.98 14.58
CA VAL A 114 28.92 23.99 14.59
C VAL A 114 27.91 24.28 15.68
N ILE A 115 28.36 24.70 16.87
CA ILE A 115 27.54 24.83 18.07
C ILE A 115 27.54 26.28 18.56
N GLU A 116 26.35 26.81 18.79
CA GLU A 116 26.15 28.06 19.53
C GLU A 116 25.31 27.84 20.79
N THR A 117 25.42 28.78 21.73
CA THR A 117 24.71 28.67 23.04
C THR A 117 23.95 29.95 23.37
N PRO A 118 22.95 30.34 22.58
CA PRO A 118 22.19 31.57 22.81
C PRO A 118 21.20 31.41 23.96
N GLY A 119 21.15 32.38 24.87
CA GLY A 119 20.03 32.57 25.82
C GLY A 119 19.63 31.36 26.67
N GLY A 120 20.59 30.47 27.01
CA GLY A 120 20.28 29.25 27.78
C GLY A 120 19.91 28.03 26.96
N GLN A 121 19.90 28.14 25.64
CA GLN A 121 19.74 27.04 24.69
C GLN A 121 21.09 26.58 24.15
N ILE A 122 21.07 25.43 23.50
CA ILE A 122 22.19 24.92 22.71
C ILE A 122 21.62 24.63 21.32
N ALA A 123 22.28 25.14 20.29
CA ALA A 123 21.82 25.02 18.91
C ALA A 123 22.98 24.61 17.99
N LEU A 124 22.63 23.92 16.91
CA LEU A 124 23.53 23.71 15.77
C LEU A 124 23.35 24.87 14.80
N LEU A 125 24.44 25.45 14.34
CA LEU A 125 24.40 26.51 13.35
C LEU A 125 23.80 26.01 12.02
N PRO A 126 22.95 26.78 11.35
CA PRO A 126 22.32 26.37 10.11
C PRO A 126 23.35 25.98 9.04
N GLY A 127 23.15 24.83 8.38
CA GLY A 127 24.04 24.33 7.34
C GLY A 127 25.41 23.82 7.82
N SER A 128 25.73 23.91 9.12
CA SER A 128 27.04 23.48 9.65
C SER A 128 27.18 21.96 9.75
N VAL A 129 26.09 21.23 9.93
CA VAL A 129 26.07 19.77 10.08
C VAL A 129 25.14 19.16 9.03
N VAL A 130 25.63 18.15 8.33
CA VAL A 130 24.84 17.28 7.45
C VAL A 130 24.80 15.89 8.07
N THR A 131 23.60 15.29 8.09
CA THR A 131 23.40 13.95 8.64
C THR A 131 23.05 12.94 7.56
N ASP A 132 23.31 11.65 7.81
CA ASP A 132 22.78 10.56 6.98
C ASP A 132 21.25 10.45 7.07
N LEU A 133 20.62 10.89 8.17
CA LEU A 133 19.17 10.98 8.29
C LEU A 133 18.55 11.94 7.27
N GLU A 134 19.15 13.11 7.05
CA GLU A 134 18.66 14.04 6.01
C GLU A 134 18.73 13.42 4.62
N ARG A 135 19.75 12.60 4.35
CA ARG A 135 19.84 11.85 3.09
C ARG A 135 18.73 10.81 2.98
N VAL A 136 18.38 10.14 4.09
CA VAL A 136 17.23 9.21 4.13
C VAL A 136 15.92 9.95 3.90
N GLU A 137 15.70 11.09 4.54
CA GLU A 137 14.50 11.91 4.35
C GLU A 137 14.36 12.40 2.89
N ILE A 138 15.46 12.87 2.30
CA ILE A 138 15.50 13.28 0.89
C ILE A 138 15.22 12.07 -0.02
N ALA A 139 15.84 10.92 0.25
CA ALA A 139 15.65 9.71 -0.52
C ALA A 139 14.21 9.17 -0.41
N TYR A 140 13.63 9.23 0.79
CA TYR A 140 12.24 8.83 1.02
C TYR A 140 11.24 9.77 0.34
N ALA A 141 11.50 11.08 0.38
CA ALA A 141 10.70 12.08 -0.33
C ALA A 141 10.86 12.01 -1.85
N ALA A 142 11.96 11.42 -2.34
CA ALA A 142 12.18 11.24 -3.76
C ALA A 142 11.19 10.23 -4.35
N ARG A 143 10.47 10.64 -5.39
CA ARG A 143 9.51 9.77 -6.09
C ARG A 143 10.19 8.85 -7.10
N GLU A 144 11.43 9.13 -7.43
CA GLU A 144 12.23 8.42 -8.44
C GLU A 144 13.07 7.29 -7.83
N THR A 145 13.24 6.21 -8.60
CA THR A 145 14.07 5.05 -8.21
C THR A 145 15.52 5.40 -7.94
N SER A 146 16.04 6.48 -8.54
CA SER A 146 17.40 7.00 -8.30
C SER A 146 17.56 7.52 -6.87
N GLY A 147 16.58 8.27 -6.37
CA GLY A 147 16.57 8.74 -4.98
C GLY A 147 16.48 7.60 -3.99
N LEU A 148 15.51 6.69 -4.19
CA LEU A 148 15.32 5.52 -3.32
C LEU A 148 16.55 4.60 -3.28
N ALA A 149 17.33 4.50 -4.38
CA ALA A 149 18.54 3.69 -4.42
C ALA A 149 19.61 4.17 -3.41
N MET A 150 19.60 5.45 -3.03
CA MET A 150 20.49 5.98 -2.00
C MET A 150 20.27 5.34 -0.62
N LEU A 151 19.06 4.81 -0.34
CA LEU A 151 18.77 4.14 0.93
C LEU A 151 19.64 2.91 1.15
N ILE A 152 19.96 2.16 0.07
CA ILE A 152 20.84 0.98 0.13
C ILE A 152 22.22 1.34 0.70
N GLU A 153 22.76 2.49 0.29
CA GLU A 153 24.09 2.95 0.68
C GLU A 153 24.08 3.73 2.00
N THR A 154 23.00 4.46 2.28
CA THR A 154 22.90 5.38 3.41
C THR A 154 22.52 4.68 4.70
N TYR A 155 21.61 3.70 4.65
CA TYR A 155 21.18 2.99 5.86
C TYR A 155 22.26 2.01 6.31
N GLY A 156 22.99 2.38 7.37
CA GLY A 156 24.08 1.59 7.94
C GLY A 156 23.67 0.68 9.11
N GLY A 157 22.40 0.76 9.56
CA GLY A 157 21.87 0.00 10.72
C GLY A 157 21.03 0.89 11.64
N PRO A 158 20.60 0.35 12.81
CA PRO A 158 19.78 1.07 13.76
C PRO A 158 20.39 2.39 14.24
N LEU A 159 19.54 3.35 14.56
CA LEU A 159 19.93 4.68 15.04
C LEU A 159 20.89 4.57 16.23
N LEU A 160 22.07 5.20 16.14
CA LEU A 160 23.07 5.30 17.19
C LEU A 160 23.56 3.93 17.75
N SER A 161 23.54 2.87 16.97
CA SER A 161 23.96 1.54 17.40
C SER A 161 25.43 1.25 17.02
N PRO A 162 26.33 0.85 17.96
CA PRO A 162 26.12 0.67 19.38
C PRO A 162 26.61 1.89 20.19
N LEU A 163 25.73 2.84 20.52
CA LEU A 163 26.08 3.96 21.38
C LEU A 163 25.56 3.72 22.82
N ALA A 164 26.44 3.37 23.75
CA ALA A 164 26.09 3.12 25.13
C ALA A 164 25.92 4.43 25.92
N VAL A 165 24.70 4.89 26.09
CA VAL A 165 24.32 5.95 27.03
C VAL A 165 23.31 5.35 28.01
N PRO A 166 23.70 5.12 29.32
CA PRO A 166 22.88 4.40 30.27
C PRO A 166 21.82 5.32 30.94
N GLU A 167 21.04 6.01 30.14
CA GLU A 167 19.93 6.90 30.56
C GLU A 167 18.63 6.41 29.95
N ALA A 168 17.67 5.96 30.74
CA ALA A 168 16.44 5.34 30.26
C ALA A 168 15.66 6.28 29.32
N ILE A 169 15.51 7.57 29.67
CA ILE A 169 14.80 8.55 28.84
C ILE A 169 15.45 8.69 27.46
N PHE A 170 16.79 8.67 27.40
CA PHE A 170 17.50 8.70 26.12
C PHE A 170 17.30 7.42 25.31
N GLN A 171 17.34 6.25 25.96
CA GLN A 171 17.11 4.97 25.30
C GLN A 171 15.69 4.87 24.74
N ASP A 172 14.68 5.30 25.50
CA ASP A 172 13.29 5.35 25.04
C ASP A 172 13.13 6.29 23.84
N TRP A 173 13.79 7.45 23.88
CA TRP A 173 13.79 8.39 22.76
C TRP A 173 14.46 7.78 21.50
N VAL A 174 15.62 7.11 21.66
CA VAL A 174 16.31 6.42 20.55
C VAL A 174 15.43 5.32 19.99
N ALA A 175 14.81 4.49 20.83
CA ALA A 175 13.95 3.40 20.38
C ALA A 175 12.74 3.90 19.59
N ALA A 176 12.06 4.95 20.07
CA ALA A 176 10.93 5.56 19.38
C ALA A 176 11.34 6.15 18.02
N ARG A 177 12.49 6.83 17.95
CA ARG A 177 13.00 7.39 16.69
C ARG A 177 13.50 6.31 15.74
N ASN A 178 14.15 5.28 16.26
CA ASN A 178 14.61 4.16 15.45
C ASN A 178 13.46 3.46 14.74
N SER A 179 12.36 3.16 15.47
CA SER A 179 11.16 2.56 14.86
C SER A 179 10.58 3.39 13.72
N GLN A 180 10.56 4.73 13.85
CA GLN A 180 10.09 5.63 12.77
C GLN A 180 11.03 5.59 11.55
N ILE A 181 12.35 5.59 11.78
CA ILE A 181 13.35 5.56 10.71
C ILE A 181 13.31 4.21 10.00
N GLU A 182 13.28 3.10 10.73
CA GLU A 182 13.20 1.75 10.17
C GLU A 182 11.94 1.54 9.34
N ALA A 183 10.80 2.06 9.79
CA ALA A 183 9.57 2.03 9.01
C ALA A 183 9.71 2.80 7.69
N ALA A 184 10.25 4.02 7.71
CA ALA A 184 10.45 4.83 6.52
C ALA A 184 11.48 4.22 5.54
N VAL A 185 12.61 3.74 6.06
CA VAL A 185 13.63 3.07 5.26
C VAL A 185 13.09 1.76 4.68
N GLY A 186 12.37 0.97 5.47
CA GLY A 186 11.75 -0.27 5.05
C GLY A 186 10.75 -0.06 3.91
N ASP A 187 9.86 0.93 4.03
CA ASP A 187 8.91 1.30 2.96
C ASP A 187 9.66 1.73 1.68
N GLY A 188 10.64 2.60 1.81
CA GLY A 188 11.44 3.06 0.68
C GLY A 188 12.20 1.94 -0.04
N LEU A 189 12.82 1.02 0.70
CA LEU A 189 13.53 -0.14 0.15
C LEU A 189 12.57 -1.16 -0.48
N LEU A 190 11.42 -1.40 0.13
CA LEU A 190 10.39 -2.27 -0.44
C LEU A 190 9.90 -1.71 -1.78
N ARG A 191 9.58 -0.42 -1.81
CA ARG A 191 9.19 0.27 -3.05
C ARG A 191 10.28 0.19 -4.12
N LEU A 192 11.53 0.42 -3.75
CA LEU A 192 12.68 0.29 -4.68
C LEU A 192 12.80 -1.12 -5.22
N MET A 193 12.74 -2.14 -4.35
CA MET A 193 12.81 -3.55 -4.72
C MET A 193 11.76 -3.88 -5.79
N LEU A 194 10.50 -3.48 -5.58
CA LEU A 194 9.39 -3.76 -6.48
C LEU A 194 9.52 -3.05 -7.83
N LEU A 195 9.90 -1.76 -7.80
CA LEU A 195 10.12 -0.97 -9.03
C LEU A 195 11.29 -1.51 -9.84
N ASP A 196 12.35 -1.98 -9.20
CA ASP A 196 13.52 -2.52 -9.86
C ASP A 196 13.30 -3.95 -10.37
N GLU A 197 12.57 -4.78 -9.64
CA GLU A 197 12.13 -6.11 -10.11
C GLU A 197 11.29 -5.97 -11.38
N SER A 198 10.28 -5.08 -11.35
CA SER A 198 9.41 -4.84 -12.52
C SER A 198 10.14 -4.26 -13.74
N ALA A 199 11.19 -3.48 -13.51
CA ALA A 199 12.02 -2.87 -14.55
C ALA A 199 13.19 -3.76 -15.00
N GLY A 200 13.31 -4.98 -14.47
CA GLY A 200 14.40 -5.91 -14.79
C GLY A 200 15.77 -5.55 -14.21
N ARG A 201 15.84 -4.57 -13.29
CA ARG A 201 17.08 -4.18 -12.61
C ARG A 201 17.34 -5.09 -11.39
N LEU A 202 17.48 -6.40 -11.68
CA LEU A 202 17.45 -7.48 -10.70
C LEU A 202 18.59 -7.41 -9.65
N ASP A 203 19.74 -6.85 -9.99
CA ASP A 203 20.84 -6.70 -9.02
C ASP A 203 20.50 -5.69 -7.92
N ARG A 204 19.91 -4.56 -8.30
CA ARG A 204 19.52 -3.52 -7.34
C ARG A 204 18.29 -3.95 -6.52
N ALA A 205 17.34 -4.62 -7.14
CA ALA A 205 16.22 -5.25 -6.44
C ALA A 205 16.72 -6.25 -5.37
N ALA A 206 17.68 -7.11 -5.70
CA ALA A 206 18.29 -8.04 -4.74
C ALA A 206 19.06 -7.32 -3.62
N ALA A 207 19.70 -6.19 -3.92
CA ALA A 207 20.37 -5.39 -2.90
C ALA A 207 19.37 -4.74 -1.93
N ALA A 208 18.26 -4.21 -2.44
CA ALA A 208 17.18 -3.68 -1.62
C ALA A 208 16.53 -4.77 -0.74
N ALA A 209 16.27 -5.96 -1.29
CA ALA A 209 15.75 -7.10 -0.53
C ALA A 209 16.67 -7.49 0.63
N ARG A 210 17.99 -7.56 0.40
CA ARG A 210 18.94 -7.86 1.48
C ARG A 210 18.92 -6.80 2.57
N LYS A 211 18.85 -5.51 2.18
CA LYS A 211 18.76 -4.42 3.15
C LYS A 211 17.47 -4.46 3.99
N LEU A 212 16.35 -4.89 3.40
CA LEU A 212 15.12 -5.14 4.15
C LEU A 212 15.31 -6.25 5.19
N LEU A 213 16.00 -7.33 4.81
CA LEU A 213 16.31 -8.43 5.73
C LEU A 213 17.36 -8.05 6.79
N ASP A 214 18.19 -7.04 6.56
CA ASP A 214 19.06 -6.46 7.60
C ASP A 214 18.25 -5.69 8.66
N ILE A 215 17.07 -5.14 8.30
CA ILE A 215 16.16 -4.44 9.22
C ILE A 215 15.30 -5.42 9.99
N ASP A 216 14.68 -6.37 9.29
CA ASP A 216 13.87 -7.43 9.87
C ASP A 216 14.11 -8.72 9.11
N SER A 217 14.88 -9.60 9.74
CA SER A 217 15.35 -10.86 9.15
C SER A 217 14.27 -11.94 9.05
N LEU A 218 13.13 -11.77 9.71
CA LEU A 218 12.03 -12.75 9.72
C LEU A 218 10.91 -12.45 8.72
N GLN A 219 11.12 -11.52 7.77
CA GLN A 219 10.15 -11.20 6.73
C GLN A 219 10.15 -12.26 5.61
N GLU A 220 9.28 -13.25 5.71
CA GLU A 220 9.15 -14.35 4.74
C GLU A 220 8.92 -13.86 3.31
N ASP A 221 8.09 -12.83 3.14
CA ASP A 221 7.77 -12.23 1.84
C ASP A 221 9.00 -11.65 1.13
N VAL A 222 9.91 -11.08 1.91
CA VAL A 222 11.16 -10.52 1.38
C VAL A 222 12.12 -11.64 1.00
N HIS A 223 12.19 -12.71 1.80
CA HIS A 223 12.93 -13.93 1.43
C HIS A 223 12.40 -14.54 0.14
N ALA A 224 11.07 -14.68 0.01
CA ALA A 224 10.44 -15.18 -1.20
C ALA A 224 10.73 -14.28 -2.42
N SER A 225 10.71 -12.95 -2.23
CA SER A 225 11.08 -11.99 -3.28
C SER A 225 12.53 -12.13 -3.70
N LEU A 226 13.45 -12.27 -2.75
CA LEU A 226 14.88 -12.47 -3.03
C LEU A 226 15.12 -13.76 -3.82
N VAL A 227 14.42 -14.86 -3.48
CA VAL A 227 14.48 -16.11 -4.22
C VAL A 227 13.98 -15.91 -5.66
N ARG A 228 12.79 -15.27 -5.85
CA ARG A 228 12.25 -14.98 -7.19
C ARG A 228 13.17 -14.11 -8.02
N ILE A 229 13.75 -13.07 -7.43
CA ILE A 229 14.72 -12.17 -8.10
C ILE A 229 15.93 -12.96 -8.57
N HIS A 230 16.47 -13.87 -7.77
CA HIS A 230 17.59 -14.72 -8.16
C HIS A 230 17.21 -15.69 -9.27
N VAL A 231 16.01 -16.28 -9.22
CA VAL A 231 15.49 -17.15 -10.29
C VAL A 231 15.31 -16.36 -11.59
N ALA A 232 14.69 -15.18 -11.55
CA ALA A 232 14.51 -14.31 -12.71
C ALA A 232 15.85 -13.86 -13.31
N ALA A 233 16.89 -13.70 -12.49
CA ALA A 233 18.24 -13.40 -12.93
C ALA A 233 19.02 -14.63 -13.45
N GLY A 234 18.41 -15.81 -13.50
CA GLY A 234 19.09 -17.07 -13.89
C GLY A 234 20.10 -17.59 -12.86
N ARG A 235 20.09 -17.06 -11.64
CA ARG A 235 21.07 -17.36 -10.58
C ARG A 235 20.55 -18.46 -9.65
N ILE A 236 20.22 -19.63 -10.19
CA ILE A 236 19.64 -20.75 -9.44
C ILE A 236 20.47 -21.13 -8.20
N PRO A 237 21.83 -21.17 -8.24
CA PRO A 237 22.62 -21.47 -7.04
C PRO A 237 22.45 -20.43 -5.92
N GLN A 238 22.26 -19.15 -6.26
CA GLN A 238 22.00 -18.10 -5.27
C GLN A 238 20.59 -18.21 -4.70
N ALA A 239 19.58 -18.53 -5.53
CA ALA A 239 18.22 -18.80 -5.09
C ALA A 239 18.19 -19.94 -4.04
N ARG A 240 18.85 -21.05 -4.31
CA ARG A 240 18.95 -22.18 -3.35
C ARG A 240 19.65 -21.81 -2.05
N ARG A 241 20.73 -20.99 -2.12
CA ARG A 241 21.38 -20.51 -0.90
C ARG A 241 20.48 -19.60 -0.08
N ALA A 242 19.68 -18.76 -0.74
CA ALA A 242 18.72 -17.89 -0.05
C ALA A 242 17.65 -18.73 0.68
N VAL A 243 17.13 -19.79 0.05
CA VAL A 243 16.21 -20.75 0.70
C VAL A 243 16.84 -21.40 1.91
N GLN A 244 18.06 -21.94 1.77
CA GLN A 244 18.76 -22.62 2.87
C GLN A 244 19.02 -21.66 4.04
N ALA A 245 19.44 -20.42 3.75
CA ALA A 245 19.68 -19.40 4.78
C ALA A 245 18.39 -19.01 5.52
N CYS A 246 17.28 -18.87 4.78
CA CYS A 246 15.97 -18.57 5.38
C CYS A 246 15.52 -19.74 6.28
N ASN A 247 15.55 -20.97 5.79
CA ASN A 247 15.13 -22.15 6.56
C ASN A 247 15.96 -22.30 7.86
N ALA A 248 17.28 -22.09 7.79
CA ALA A 248 18.16 -22.18 8.95
C ALA A 248 17.85 -21.06 9.98
N LEU A 249 17.60 -19.85 9.52
CA LEU A 249 17.24 -18.72 10.38
C LEU A 249 15.90 -18.97 11.11
N PHE A 250 14.89 -19.42 10.37
CA PHE A 250 13.57 -19.69 10.93
C PHE A 250 13.58 -20.87 11.91
N GLU A 251 14.36 -21.90 11.64
CA GLU A 251 14.56 -23.02 12.58
C GLU A 251 15.25 -22.55 13.87
N GLU A 252 16.25 -21.65 13.77
CA GLU A 252 16.97 -21.11 14.93
C GLU A 252 16.11 -20.17 15.77
N GLU A 253 15.36 -19.24 15.16
CA GLU A 253 14.63 -18.18 15.86
C GLU A 253 13.21 -18.59 16.27
N LEU A 254 12.54 -19.44 15.46
CA LEU A 254 11.12 -19.79 15.62
C LEU A 254 10.89 -21.29 15.86
N GLY A 255 11.93 -22.13 15.75
CA GLY A 255 11.85 -23.57 15.98
C GLY A 255 11.11 -24.35 14.88
N GLY A 256 11.03 -23.81 13.67
CA GLY A 256 10.41 -24.44 12.52
C GLY A 256 10.68 -23.73 11.21
N PRO A 257 10.43 -24.36 10.05
CA PRO A 257 10.68 -23.74 8.75
C PRO A 257 9.70 -22.57 8.50
N PRO A 258 10.02 -21.66 7.56
CA PRO A 258 9.10 -20.61 7.12
C PRO A 258 7.80 -21.23 6.58
N GLU A 259 6.69 -20.50 6.68
CA GLU A 259 5.37 -20.95 6.21
C GLU A 259 5.30 -20.97 4.67
N ILE A 260 6.08 -20.12 3.98
CA ILE A 260 6.19 -20.09 2.52
C ILE A 260 7.13 -21.20 2.04
N ASP A 261 6.64 -22.08 1.15
CA ASP A 261 7.49 -23.05 0.47
C ASP A 261 8.39 -22.34 -0.57
N LEU A 262 9.57 -21.93 -0.12
CA LEU A 262 10.54 -21.23 -0.95
C LEU A 262 11.19 -22.13 -2.01
N GLU A 263 11.27 -23.46 -1.79
CA GLU A 263 11.80 -24.40 -2.79
C GLU A 263 10.88 -24.49 -4.02
N ALA A 264 9.58 -24.37 -3.83
CA ALA A 264 8.62 -24.36 -4.94
C ALA A 264 8.79 -23.17 -5.90
N LEU A 265 9.49 -22.09 -5.47
CA LEU A 265 9.80 -20.94 -6.33
C LEU A 265 10.95 -21.19 -7.29
N ILE A 266 11.73 -22.27 -7.10
CA ILE A 266 12.89 -22.60 -7.94
C ILE A 266 12.47 -23.61 -9.01
N PRO A 267 12.57 -23.29 -10.31
CA PRO A 267 12.25 -24.22 -11.38
C PRO A 267 13.11 -25.49 -11.27
N GLU A 268 12.46 -26.66 -11.29
CA GLU A 268 13.18 -27.92 -11.40
C GLU A 268 13.90 -27.98 -12.75
N THR A 269 15.22 -27.93 -12.76
CA THR A 269 16.03 -28.24 -13.93
C THR A 269 15.97 -29.75 -14.18
N ARG A 270 14.90 -30.23 -14.81
CA ARG A 270 14.78 -31.61 -15.24
C ARG A 270 15.13 -31.68 -16.72
N PRO A 271 16.15 -32.45 -17.12
CA PRO A 271 16.34 -32.78 -18.55
C PRO A 271 15.12 -33.54 -19.06
N PRO A 272 14.73 -33.40 -20.33
CA PRO A 272 13.56 -34.07 -20.89
C PRO A 272 13.70 -35.57 -20.75
N ARG A 273 12.94 -36.16 -19.86
CA ARG A 273 12.83 -37.64 -19.76
C ARG A 273 11.67 -38.09 -20.63
N THR A 274 11.99 -38.94 -21.60
CA THR A 274 11.03 -39.76 -22.32
C THR A 274 10.13 -40.52 -21.35
N PRO A 275 8.82 -40.61 -21.59
CA PRO A 275 7.90 -41.25 -20.66
C PRO A 275 7.98 -42.77 -20.75
N THR A 276 8.63 -43.39 -19.79
CA THR A 276 8.42 -44.82 -19.50
C THR A 276 7.53 -44.92 -18.27
N ALA A 277 6.31 -45.35 -18.50
CA ALA A 277 5.34 -45.63 -17.46
C ALA A 277 5.84 -46.74 -16.53
N LYS A 278 5.92 -46.45 -15.22
CA LYS A 278 5.90 -47.48 -14.17
C LYS A 278 4.87 -47.09 -13.12
N PRO A 279 4.10 -48.05 -12.59
CA PRO A 279 3.00 -47.78 -11.68
C PRO A 279 3.50 -47.32 -10.31
N LEU A 280 2.93 -46.22 -9.80
CA LEU A 280 3.12 -45.73 -8.44
C LEU A 280 2.44 -46.67 -7.44
N ALA A 281 3.22 -47.25 -6.53
CA ALA A 281 2.69 -47.84 -5.31
C ALA A 281 2.05 -46.76 -4.44
N MET A 282 0.79 -46.99 -4.13
CA MET A 282 0.02 -46.17 -3.19
C MET A 282 0.68 -46.20 -1.82
N VAL A 283 1.00 -45.04 -1.31
CA VAL A 283 1.08 -44.80 0.14
C VAL A 283 -0.29 -44.30 0.57
N GLU A 284 -1.05 -45.19 1.19
CA GLU A 284 -2.30 -44.85 1.87
C GLU A 284 -2.02 -43.90 3.04
N ARG A 285 -2.23 -42.63 2.80
CA ARG A 285 -2.57 -41.68 3.83
C ARG A 285 -4.07 -41.53 3.75
N ALA A 286 -4.79 -41.88 4.81
CA ALA A 286 -6.22 -41.67 4.91
C ALA A 286 -6.54 -40.16 4.80
N ALA A 287 -6.58 -39.67 3.57
CA ALA A 287 -7.10 -38.36 3.23
C ALA A 287 -8.60 -38.54 3.08
N ARG A 288 -9.36 -37.83 3.91
CA ARG A 288 -10.75 -37.48 3.66
C ARG A 288 -10.85 -37.08 2.19
N ALA A 289 -11.71 -37.73 1.41
CA ALA A 289 -11.85 -37.43 -0.01
C ALA A 289 -11.97 -35.91 -0.20
N PRO A 290 -11.15 -35.30 -1.06
CA PRO A 290 -11.27 -33.85 -1.30
C PRO A 290 -12.68 -33.60 -1.80
N THR A 291 -13.39 -32.67 -1.16
CA THR A 291 -14.63 -32.14 -1.72
C THR A 291 -14.31 -31.67 -3.14
N PRO A 292 -15.09 -32.06 -4.16
CA PRO A 292 -14.85 -31.60 -5.52
C PRO A 292 -14.74 -30.08 -5.52
N ASP A 293 -13.69 -29.56 -6.13
CA ASP A 293 -13.51 -28.10 -6.28
C ASP A 293 -14.67 -27.57 -7.13
N ASP A 294 -15.62 -26.91 -6.49
CA ASP A 294 -16.87 -26.42 -7.09
C ASP A 294 -16.74 -25.00 -7.67
N ARG A 295 -15.52 -24.45 -7.66
CA ARG A 295 -15.24 -23.16 -8.26
C ARG A 295 -15.39 -23.22 -9.78
N PRO A 296 -16.04 -22.22 -10.41
CA PRO A 296 -16.19 -22.15 -11.85
C PRO A 296 -14.87 -22.27 -12.59
N LEU A 297 -14.88 -22.97 -13.71
CA LEU A 297 -13.74 -23.07 -14.62
C LEU A 297 -13.88 -22.04 -15.75
N VAL A 298 -12.93 -21.11 -15.82
CA VAL A 298 -12.79 -20.14 -16.88
C VAL A 298 -11.76 -20.61 -17.90
N ALA A 299 -12.16 -20.81 -19.14
CA ALA A 299 -11.27 -21.14 -20.25
C ALA A 299 -11.03 -19.91 -21.12
N LEU A 300 -9.77 -19.51 -21.26
CA LEU A 300 -9.37 -18.35 -22.08
C LEU A 300 -8.80 -18.85 -23.42
N ALA A 301 -9.42 -18.48 -24.53
CA ALA A 301 -9.01 -18.88 -25.88
C ALA A 301 -8.81 -17.66 -26.79
N PRO A 302 -7.62 -17.42 -27.37
CA PRO A 302 -7.43 -16.39 -28.39
C PRO A 302 -8.11 -16.80 -29.70
N CYS A 303 -8.81 -15.87 -30.33
CA CYS A 303 -9.27 -16.03 -31.72
C CYS A 303 -8.10 -15.74 -32.68
N LEU A 304 -7.55 -16.78 -33.28
CA LEU A 304 -6.46 -16.68 -34.25
C LEU A 304 -7.03 -16.28 -35.62
N GLY A 305 -6.97 -14.97 -35.96
CA GLY A 305 -7.55 -14.44 -37.21
C GLY A 305 -6.53 -14.22 -38.32
N GLN A 306 -5.62 -13.27 -38.24
CA GLN A 306 -4.58 -12.97 -39.24
C GLN A 306 -3.19 -13.09 -38.62
N THR A 307 -2.17 -13.44 -39.40
CA THR A 307 -0.85 -13.90 -38.92
C THR A 307 -0.13 -12.94 -37.98
N ASP A 308 -0.22 -11.63 -38.15
CA ASP A 308 0.47 -10.66 -37.31
C ASP A 308 -0.30 -10.35 -36.01
N ALA A 309 -1.64 -10.42 -36.05
CA ALA A 309 -2.48 -10.29 -34.85
C ALA A 309 -2.37 -11.49 -33.92
N SER A 310 -1.98 -12.68 -34.43
CA SER A 310 -1.93 -13.91 -33.65
C SER A 310 -0.89 -13.89 -32.54
N ALA A 311 0.31 -13.36 -32.77
CA ALA A 311 1.36 -13.27 -31.77
C ALA A 311 0.98 -12.31 -30.62
N VAL A 312 0.38 -11.17 -30.96
CA VAL A 312 -0.10 -10.20 -29.97
C VAL A 312 -1.26 -10.80 -29.16
N ALA A 313 -2.20 -11.49 -29.84
CA ALA A 313 -3.32 -12.15 -29.16
C ALA A 313 -2.86 -13.23 -28.15
N VAL A 314 -1.85 -14.01 -28.50
CA VAL A 314 -1.26 -15.00 -27.60
C VAL A 314 -0.60 -14.30 -26.42
N ALA A 315 0.21 -13.27 -26.64
CA ALA A 315 0.88 -12.53 -25.54
C ALA A 315 -0.12 -11.85 -24.60
N VAL A 316 -1.20 -11.28 -25.13
CA VAL A 316 -2.30 -10.71 -24.30
C VAL A 316 -3.01 -11.81 -23.51
N ALA A 317 -3.30 -12.95 -24.15
CA ALA A 317 -3.96 -14.09 -23.50
C ALA A 317 -3.10 -14.70 -22.39
N GLU A 318 -1.81 -14.84 -22.59
CA GLU A 318 -0.86 -15.33 -21.58
C GLU A 318 -0.76 -14.37 -20.40
N ALA A 319 -0.62 -13.07 -20.65
CA ALA A 319 -0.59 -12.07 -19.60
C ALA A 319 -1.92 -11.99 -18.83
N ALA A 320 -3.06 -12.13 -19.52
CA ALA A 320 -4.37 -12.20 -18.89
C ALA A 320 -4.52 -13.47 -18.03
N LEU A 321 -4.06 -14.61 -18.52
CA LEU A 321 -4.09 -15.88 -17.79
C LEU A 321 -3.25 -15.82 -16.51
N GLU A 322 -2.00 -15.31 -16.61
CA GLU A 322 -1.12 -15.13 -15.48
C GLU A 322 -1.77 -14.26 -14.40
N GLN A 323 -2.33 -13.13 -14.80
CA GLN A 323 -2.98 -12.21 -13.88
C GLN A 323 -4.26 -12.82 -13.28
N LEU A 324 -5.14 -13.42 -14.09
CA LEU A 324 -6.38 -14.06 -13.61
C LEU A 324 -6.09 -15.17 -12.58
N SER A 325 -5.06 -15.96 -12.79
CA SER A 325 -4.68 -17.02 -11.86
C SER A 325 -4.27 -16.50 -10.47
N ARG A 326 -3.91 -15.24 -10.38
CA ARG A 326 -3.50 -14.57 -9.12
C ARG A 326 -4.61 -13.79 -8.44
N ILE A 327 -5.50 -13.15 -9.22
CA ILE A 327 -6.53 -12.25 -8.66
C ILE A 327 -7.91 -12.88 -8.55
N CYS A 328 -8.17 -13.91 -9.35
CA CYS A 328 -9.48 -14.55 -9.44
C CYS A 328 -9.50 -15.83 -8.62
N TRP A 329 -10.48 -15.98 -7.77
CA TRP A 329 -10.65 -17.22 -6.99
C TRP A 329 -11.25 -18.39 -7.81
N MET A 330 -11.61 -18.17 -9.07
CA MET A 330 -12.06 -19.20 -10.01
C MET A 330 -10.88 -20.00 -10.55
N ARG A 331 -11.16 -21.18 -11.05
CA ARG A 331 -10.16 -21.97 -11.79
C ARG A 331 -9.99 -21.40 -13.17
N VAL A 332 -8.74 -21.25 -13.62
CA VAL A 332 -8.45 -20.67 -14.94
C VAL A 332 -7.61 -21.63 -15.78
N ARG A 333 -7.95 -21.78 -17.06
CA ARG A 333 -7.17 -22.54 -18.06
C ARG A 333 -6.90 -21.68 -19.28
N GLY A 334 -5.68 -21.72 -19.76
CA GLY A 334 -5.23 -20.93 -20.91
C GLY A 334 -4.83 -21.78 -22.12
N PRO A 335 -4.40 -21.12 -23.23
CA PRO A 335 -4.13 -21.73 -24.52
C PRO A 335 -3.12 -22.87 -24.49
N ALA A 336 -1.99 -22.69 -23.78
CA ALA A 336 -0.91 -23.70 -23.74
C ALA A 336 -1.34 -25.04 -23.10
N ALA A 337 -2.22 -24.99 -22.09
CA ALA A 337 -2.79 -26.19 -21.49
C ALA A 337 -3.78 -26.91 -22.44
N LEU A 338 -4.30 -26.19 -23.42
CA LEU A 338 -5.27 -26.62 -24.40
C LEU A 338 -4.61 -27.37 -25.55
N GLU A 339 -3.53 -26.82 -26.08
CA GLU A 339 -2.73 -27.44 -27.14
C GLU A 339 -2.08 -28.75 -26.67
N ALA A 340 -1.59 -28.75 -25.43
CA ALA A 340 -0.98 -29.94 -24.83
C ALA A 340 -1.96 -31.11 -24.60
N SER A 341 -3.26 -30.83 -24.50
CA SER A 341 -4.30 -31.84 -24.28
C SER A 341 -4.97 -32.35 -25.57
N GLY A 342 -4.65 -31.74 -26.74
CA GLY A 342 -5.28 -32.08 -28.03
C GLY A 342 -6.77 -31.75 -28.12
N ILE A 343 -7.28 -30.92 -27.19
CA ILE A 343 -8.69 -30.55 -27.10
C ILE A 343 -8.93 -29.31 -27.95
N SER A 344 -9.88 -29.37 -28.89
CA SER A 344 -10.27 -28.20 -29.68
C SER A 344 -10.99 -27.16 -28.82
N ILE A 345 -10.90 -25.88 -29.22
CA ILE A 345 -11.58 -24.74 -28.56
C ILE A 345 -13.08 -25.03 -28.34
N ALA A 346 -13.73 -25.73 -29.27
CA ALA A 346 -15.14 -26.12 -29.16
C ALA A 346 -15.41 -27.13 -28.04
N HIS A 347 -14.48 -28.06 -27.79
CA HIS A 347 -14.59 -29.02 -26.70
C HIS A 347 -14.29 -28.38 -25.33
N LEU A 348 -13.53 -27.31 -25.33
CA LEU A 348 -13.27 -26.56 -24.09
C LEU A 348 -14.45 -25.73 -23.64
N ALA A 349 -15.12 -25.07 -24.57
CA ALA A 349 -16.36 -24.37 -24.30
C ALA A 349 -17.43 -25.32 -23.74
N ALA A 350 -17.36 -26.62 -24.11
CA ALA A 350 -18.24 -27.65 -23.57
C ALA A 350 -17.86 -28.15 -22.17
N ALA A 351 -16.60 -27.97 -21.76
CA ALA A 351 -16.07 -28.46 -20.48
C ALA A 351 -15.86 -27.36 -19.42
N ALA A 352 -15.88 -26.09 -19.82
CA ALA A 352 -15.72 -24.93 -18.94
C ALA A 352 -17.08 -24.34 -18.56
N ASP A 353 -17.13 -23.69 -17.39
CA ASP A 353 -18.32 -22.94 -16.96
C ASP A 353 -18.40 -21.59 -17.70
N TYR A 354 -17.24 -21.01 -18.00
CA TYR A 354 -17.10 -19.81 -18.80
C TYR A 354 -16.05 -19.98 -19.89
N ALA A 355 -16.44 -19.75 -21.13
CA ALA A 355 -15.53 -19.66 -22.27
C ALA A 355 -15.31 -18.17 -22.61
N VAL A 356 -14.06 -17.74 -22.53
CA VAL A 356 -13.66 -16.37 -22.86
C VAL A 356 -12.92 -16.38 -24.18
N THR A 357 -13.48 -15.73 -25.20
CA THR A 357 -12.81 -15.55 -26.48
C THR A 357 -12.21 -14.17 -26.58
N LEU A 358 -10.93 -14.11 -26.94
CA LEU A 358 -10.19 -12.89 -27.14
C LEU A 358 -9.98 -12.63 -28.63
N ARG A 359 -10.54 -11.55 -29.14
CA ARG A 359 -10.31 -11.06 -30.50
C ARG A 359 -9.45 -9.80 -30.43
N ILE A 360 -8.35 -9.74 -31.19
CA ILE A 360 -7.50 -8.58 -31.34
C ILE A 360 -7.65 -8.00 -32.75
N GLU A 361 -7.98 -6.74 -32.83
CA GLU A 361 -8.01 -5.96 -34.07
C GLU A 361 -6.82 -5.01 -34.06
N ILE A 362 -5.96 -5.12 -35.09
CA ILE A 362 -4.81 -4.24 -35.29
C ILE A 362 -5.18 -3.25 -36.39
N GLY A 363 -5.28 -1.98 -36.02
CA GLY A 363 -5.56 -0.85 -36.92
C GLY A 363 -4.73 0.38 -36.49
N GLU A 364 -5.22 1.57 -36.74
CA GLU A 364 -4.61 2.80 -36.19
C GLU A 364 -4.61 2.79 -34.66
N GLU A 365 -5.61 2.12 -34.06
CA GLU A 365 -5.66 1.78 -32.64
C GLU A 365 -5.76 0.25 -32.50
N THR A 366 -4.83 -0.36 -31.76
CA THR A 366 -4.95 -1.77 -31.41
C THR A 366 -6.04 -1.93 -30.34
N ALA A 367 -7.09 -2.67 -30.62
CA ALA A 367 -8.16 -2.93 -29.69
C ALA A 367 -8.30 -4.43 -29.43
N ALA A 368 -8.59 -4.80 -28.19
CA ALA A 368 -8.97 -6.14 -27.81
C ALA A 368 -10.46 -6.19 -27.51
N GLU A 369 -11.19 -7.05 -28.19
CA GLU A 369 -12.56 -7.38 -27.88
C GLU A 369 -12.62 -8.72 -27.16
N VAL A 370 -13.34 -8.76 -26.06
CA VAL A 370 -13.50 -9.94 -25.23
C VAL A 370 -14.96 -10.28 -25.13
N VAL A 371 -15.28 -11.53 -25.41
CA VAL A 371 -16.61 -12.08 -25.24
C VAL A 371 -16.50 -13.26 -24.27
N ALA A 372 -17.20 -13.17 -23.14
CA ALA A 372 -17.37 -14.29 -22.21
C ALA A 372 -18.76 -14.89 -22.37
N ALA A 373 -18.86 -16.19 -22.50
CA ALA A 373 -20.12 -16.91 -22.60
C ALA A 373 -20.28 -17.92 -21.45
N SER A 374 -21.48 -18.03 -20.89
CA SER A 374 -21.80 -19.05 -19.88
C SER A 374 -22.08 -20.41 -20.54
N ARG A 375 -21.70 -21.49 -19.86
CA ARG A 375 -21.97 -22.88 -20.28
C ARG A 375 -23.47 -23.26 -20.26
N MET A 376 -24.27 -22.59 -19.46
CA MET A 376 -25.68 -22.96 -19.15
C MET A 376 -26.68 -22.65 -20.27
N GLY A 377 -26.29 -22.76 -21.54
CA GLY A 377 -27.23 -22.83 -22.65
C GLY A 377 -27.87 -21.51 -23.08
N ASP A 378 -27.72 -20.46 -22.34
CA ASP A 378 -28.05 -19.13 -22.81
C ASP A 378 -26.89 -18.64 -23.68
N ALA A 379 -27.09 -18.64 -24.98
CA ALA A 379 -26.16 -18.08 -25.96
C ALA A 379 -25.95 -16.55 -25.81
N ALA A 380 -26.40 -15.98 -24.72
CA ALA A 380 -26.19 -14.58 -24.40
C ALA A 380 -24.76 -14.39 -23.91
N SER A 381 -24.04 -13.50 -24.57
CA SER A 381 -22.76 -12.97 -24.10
C SER A 381 -22.91 -12.45 -22.68
N VAL A 382 -22.25 -13.07 -21.73
CA VAL A 382 -22.35 -12.74 -20.30
C VAL A 382 -21.57 -11.46 -20.00
N ALA A 383 -20.48 -11.21 -20.73
CA ALA A 383 -19.72 -9.98 -20.70
C ALA A 383 -19.08 -9.74 -22.06
N ALA A 384 -19.17 -8.52 -22.57
CA ALA A 384 -18.44 -8.07 -23.74
C ALA A 384 -17.69 -6.78 -23.37
N ARG A 385 -16.38 -6.75 -23.57
CA ARG A 385 -15.53 -5.61 -23.27
C ARG A 385 -14.65 -5.31 -24.48
N ARG A 386 -14.56 -4.02 -24.82
CA ARG A 386 -13.60 -3.50 -25.80
C ARG A 386 -12.59 -2.63 -25.06
N LEU A 387 -11.33 -2.99 -25.16
CA LEU A 387 -10.21 -2.26 -24.57
C LEU A 387 -9.29 -1.82 -25.70
N ALA A 388 -9.00 -0.52 -25.78
CA ALA A 388 -8.06 0.04 -26.75
C ALA A 388 -6.68 0.24 -26.12
N MET A 389 -5.62 -0.02 -26.89
CA MET A 389 -4.26 0.34 -26.49
C MET A 389 -4.09 1.85 -26.61
N ALA A 390 -3.79 2.50 -25.49
CA ALA A 390 -3.53 3.94 -25.48
C ALA A 390 -2.01 4.20 -25.62
N PRO A 391 -1.59 5.09 -26.51
CA PRO A 391 -0.18 5.44 -26.65
C PRO A 391 0.37 6.06 -25.36
N GLY A 392 1.48 5.51 -24.83
CA GLY A 392 2.20 6.04 -23.68
C GLY A 392 1.73 5.62 -22.29
N GLY A 393 0.67 4.79 -22.16
CA GLY A 393 0.17 4.28 -20.87
C GLY A 393 0.51 2.80 -20.61
N GLU A 394 0.06 2.25 -19.47
CA GLU A 394 0.19 0.82 -19.16
C GLU A 394 -0.46 -0.08 -20.22
N LEU A 395 -1.49 0.40 -20.90
CA LEU A 395 -2.18 -0.29 -22.00
C LEU A 395 -1.41 -0.24 -23.34
N SER A 396 -0.23 0.38 -23.39
CA SER A 396 0.59 0.44 -24.62
C SER A 396 1.31 -0.88 -24.95
N THR A 397 1.24 -1.88 -24.07
CA THR A 397 1.88 -3.18 -24.22
C THR A 397 0.87 -4.30 -24.16
N ALA A 398 1.18 -5.44 -24.81
CA ALA A 398 0.36 -6.65 -24.70
C ALA A 398 0.17 -7.11 -23.26
N VAL A 399 1.19 -6.94 -22.42
CA VAL A 399 1.13 -7.26 -20.98
C VAL A 399 0.17 -6.34 -20.24
N GLY A 400 0.22 -5.03 -20.49
CA GLY A 400 -0.70 -4.08 -19.88
C GLY A 400 -2.15 -4.32 -20.27
N LEU A 401 -2.39 -4.57 -21.56
CA LEU A 401 -3.71 -4.92 -22.08
C LEU A 401 -4.22 -6.24 -21.49
N GLY A 402 -3.37 -7.26 -21.39
CA GLY A 402 -3.72 -8.54 -20.76
C GLY A 402 -4.08 -8.41 -19.28
N ARG A 403 -3.37 -7.57 -18.53
CA ARG A 403 -3.68 -7.30 -17.11
C ARG A 403 -5.01 -6.56 -16.94
N ALA A 404 -5.27 -5.53 -17.74
CA ALA A 404 -6.54 -4.80 -17.71
C ALA A 404 -7.72 -5.71 -18.07
N LEU A 405 -7.51 -6.59 -19.06
CA LEU A 405 -8.48 -7.59 -19.46
C LEU A 405 -8.79 -8.56 -18.31
N ALA A 406 -7.77 -9.08 -17.65
CA ALA A 406 -7.91 -9.99 -16.51
C ALA A 406 -8.71 -9.34 -15.37
N GLY A 407 -8.41 -8.08 -15.04
CA GLY A 407 -9.14 -7.33 -14.01
C GLY A 407 -10.61 -7.14 -14.36
N ALA A 408 -10.91 -6.74 -15.60
CA ALA A 408 -12.28 -6.57 -16.08
C ALA A 408 -13.07 -7.87 -16.07
N LEU A 409 -12.47 -8.97 -16.56
CA LEU A 409 -13.09 -10.29 -16.57
C LEU A 409 -13.33 -10.82 -15.14
N CYS A 410 -12.33 -10.68 -14.27
CA CYS A 410 -12.48 -11.09 -12.87
C CYS A 410 -13.64 -10.34 -12.20
N ALA A 411 -13.76 -9.03 -12.42
CA ALA A 411 -14.86 -8.23 -11.88
C ALA A 411 -16.22 -8.67 -12.42
N ASP A 412 -16.34 -8.81 -13.74
CA ASP A 412 -17.61 -9.16 -14.39
C ASP A 412 -18.09 -10.58 -13.97
N LEU A 413 -17.20 -11.58 -14.02
CA LEU A 413 -17.53 -12.96 -13.67
C LEU A 413 -17.85 -13.11 -12.17
N THR A 414 -17.08 -12.44 -11.32
CA THR A 414 -17.33 -12.47 -9.87
C THR A 414 -18.68 -11.80 -9.53
N GLU A 415 -19.04 -10.73 -10.23
CA GLU A 415 -20.33 -10.08 -10.04
C GLU A 415 -21.51 -10.97 -10.48
N LEU A 416 -21.36 -11.69 -11.59
CA LEU A 416 -22.35 -12.67 -12.05
C LEU A 416 -22.58 -13.79 -11.05
N GLU A 417 -21.51 -14.41 -10.56
CA GLU A 417 -21.56 -15.46 -9.56
C GLU A 417 -22.15 -14.95 -8.24
N THR A 418 -21.80 -13.72 -7.86
CA THR A 418 -22.36 -13.06 -6.67
C THR A 418 -23.86 -12.86 -6.82
N ARG A 419 -24.35 -12.36 -7.96
CA ARG A 419 -25.80 -12.20 -8.22
C ARG A 419 -26.51 -13.54 -8.18
N ALA A 420 -26.00 -14.55 -8.88
CA ALA A 420 -26.57 -15.88 -8.89
C ALA A 420 -26.70 -16.48 -7.47
N ALA A 421 -25.67 -16.28 -6.63
CA ALA A 421 -25.68 -16.72 -5.25
C ALA A 421 -26.68 -15.93 -4.37
N MET A 422 -26.85 -14.63 -4.64
CA MET A 422 -27.80 -13.76 -3.92
C MET A 422 -29.24 -14.03 -4.30
N ASP A 423 -29.53 -14.38 -5.55
CA ASP A 423 -30.86 -14.68 -6.06
C ASP A 423 -31.35 -16.08 -5.64
N SER A 424 -30.43 -16.97 -5.23
CA SER A 424 -30.78 -18.30 -4.74
C SER A 424 -31.57 -18.25 -3.44
N LEU A 425 -32.72 -18.89 -3.43
CA LEU A 425 -33.58 -18.99 -2.24
C LEU A 425 -33.08 -20.00 -1.21
N SER A 426 -32.24 -20.96 -1.63
CA SER A 426 -31.72 -21.99 -0.75
C SER A 426 -30.41 -21.53 -0.08
N PRO A 427 -30.19 -21.88 1.20
CA PRO A 427 -28.92 -21.68 1.85
C PRO A 427 -27.81 -22.41 1.05
N PRO A 428 -26.65 -21.78 0.83
CA PRO A 428 -25.57 -22.42 0.08
C PRO A 428 -24.88 -23.48 0.95
N ASP A 429 -24.98 -24.72 0.54
CA ASP A 429 -24.31 -25.87 1.17
C ASP A 429 -22.91 -26.12 0.60
N ARG A 430 -22.61 -25.57 -0.59
CA ARG A 430 -21.35 -25.71 -1.31
C ARG A 430 -20.44 -24.51 -1.04
N PRO A 431 -19.08 -24.70 -1.03
CA PRO A 431 -18.11 -23.66 -0.72
C PRO A 431 -18.21 -22.42 -1.62
N TRP A 432 -18.27 -22.61 -2.94
CA TRP A 432 -18.27 -21.49 -3.89
C TRP A 432 -19.52 -20.59 -3.79
N PRO A 433 -20.76 -21.11 -3.89
CA PRO A 433 -21.96 -20.29 -3.71
C PRO A 433 -22.01 -19.62 -2.34
N ARG A 434 -21.48 -20.25 -1.29
CA ARG A 434 -21.41 -19.68 0.07
C ARG A 434 -20.48 -18.46 0.10
N LEU A 435 -19.30 -18.58 -0.48
CA LEU A 435 -18.34 -17.48 -0.60
C LEU A 435 -18.94 -16.31 -1.38
N MET A 436 -19.57 -16.57 -2.53
CA MET A 436 -20.18 -15.53 -3.37
C MET A 436 -21.36 -14.85 -2.67
N ARG A 437 -22.17 -15.61 -1.93
CA ARG A 437 -23.25 -15.03 -1.12
C ARG A 437 -22.73 -14.17 0.02
N ALA A 438 -21.68 -14.62 0.71
CA ALA A 438 -21.03 -13.82 1.75
C ALA A 438 -20.45 -12.52 1.17
N ARG A 439 -19.80 -12.59 -0.01
CA ARG A 439 -19.33 -11.41 -0.74
C ARG A 439 -20.47 -10.44 -1.06
N GLY A 440 -21.58 -10.94 -1.60
CA GLY A 440 -22.73 -10.10 -1.94
C GLY A 440 -23.33 -9.41 -0.71
N LEU A 441 -23.36 -10.08 0.43
CA LEU A 441 -23.82 -9.52 1.70
C LEU A 441 -22.86 -8.43 2.21
N VAL A 442 -21.55 -8.66 2.18
CA VAL A 442 -20.53 -7.67 2.56
C VAL A 442 -20.60 -6.43 1.65
N MET A 443 -20.71 -6.62 0.33
CA MET A 443 -20.83 -5.51 -0.62
C MET A 443 -22.15 -4.72 -0.47
N ARG A 444 -23.24 -5.38 -0.07
CA ARG A 444 -24.51 -4.72 0.24
C ARG A 444 -24.37 -3.79 1.45
N GLY A 445 -23.57 -4.20 2.43
CA GLY A 445 -23.32 -3.47 3.66
C GLY A 445 -24.50 -3.46 4.64
N GLY A 446 -24.25 -2.87 5.80
CA GLY A 446 -25.22 -2.74 6.89
C GLY A 446 -25.24 -3.91 7.88
N PRO A 447 -25.78 -3.67 9.10
CA PRO A 447 -25.67 -4.61 10.21
C PRO A 447 -26.23 -5.99 9.91
N ARG A 448 -27.42 -6.04 9.34
CA ARG A 448 -28.11 -7.31 9.04
C ARG A 448 -27.38 -8.14 7.99
N ALA A 449 -26.89 -7.49 6.92
CA ALA A 449 -26.14 -8.20 5.87
C ALA A 449 -24.80 -8.74 6.41
N ALA A 450 -24.12 -7.98 7.25
CA ALA A 450 -22.89 -8.44 7.87
C ALA A 450 -23.13 -9.60 8.88
N GLU A 451 -24.21 -9.56 9.65
CA GLU A 451 -24.61 -10.68 10.53
C GLU A 451 -24.88 -11.95 9.69
N GLU A 452 -25.62 -11.84 8.59
CA GLU A 452 -25.89 -12.95 7.67
C GLU A 452 -24.58 -13.48 7.05
N ALA A 453 -23.66 -12.62 6.62
CA ALA A 453 -22.37 -13.04 6.09
C ALA A 453 -21.52 -13.78 7.14
N ARG A 454 -21.48 -13.27 8.38
CA ARG A 454 -20.79 -13.92 9.49
C ARG A 454 -21.42 -15.26 9.85
N ALA A 455 -22.74 -15.36 9.87
CA ALA A 455 -23.43 -16.63 10.13
C ALA A 455 -23.05 -17.73 9.14
N LEU A 456 -22.74 -17.37 7.89
CA LEU A 456 -22.26 -18.32 6.87
C LEU A 456 -20.81 -18.78 7.08
N LEU A 457 -19.92 -17.88 7.56
CA LEU A 457 -18.47 -18.11 7.53
C LEU A 457 -17.84 -18.38 8.91
N GLU A 458 -18.37 -17.83 10.01
CA GLU A 458 -17.80 -18.03 11.35
C GLU A 458 -17.74 -19.47 11.81
N PRO A 459 -18.74 -20.33 11.55
CA PRO A 459 -18.65 -21.73 11.94
C PRO A 459 -17.42 -22.43 11.33
N LEU A 460 -17.14 -22.14 10.05
CA LEU A 460 -15.98 -22.69 9.33
C LEU A 460 -14.66 -22.12 9.83
N ALA A 461 -14.64 -20.82 10.13
CA ALA A 461 -13.46 -20.19 10.70
C ALA A 461 -13.11 -20.76 12.08
N ARG A 462 -14.14 -21.10 12.89
CA ARG A 462 -13.98 -21.73 14.22
C ARG A 462 -13.56 -23.20 14.14
N SER A 463 -14.12 -23.98 13.22
CA SER A 463 -13.73 -25.38 13.00
C SER A 463 -12.35 -25.53 12.32
N GLY A 464 -11.81 -24.45 11.78
CA GLY A 464 -10.57 -24.50 11.00
C GLY A 464 -10.75 -24.93 9.54
N GLU A 465 -11.98 -25.08 9.05
CA GLU A 465 -12.31 -25.53 7.69
C GLU A 465 -12.38 -24.40 6.65
N ALA A 466 -12.53 -23.11 7.08
CA ALA A 466 -12.59 -21.98 6.17
C ALA A 466 -11.33 -21.86 5.32
N ASP A 467 -11.47 -21.65 4.02
CA ASP A 467 -10.33 -21.35 3.14
C ASP A 467 -9.86 -19.87 3.27
N ALA A 468 -8.83 -19.48 2.51
CA ALA A 468 -8.27 -18.14 2.59
C ALA A 468 -9.26 -17.06 2.11
N ALA A 469 -10.04 -17.33 1.07
CA ALA A 469 -11.01 -16.39 0.53
C ALA A 469 -12.18 -16.19 1.50
N GLU A 470 -12.67 -17.27 2.13
CA GLU A 470 -13.72 -17.22 3.17
C GLU A 470 -13.24 -16.43 4.40
N LEU A 471 -11.99 -16.63 4.83
CA LEU A 471 -11.38 -15.86 5.92
C LEU A 471 -11.25 -14.37 5.58
N CYS A 472 -10.87 -14.04 4.34
CA CYS A 472 -10.82 -12.66 3.86
C CYS A 472 -12.22 -12.01 3.85
N MET A 473 -13.24 -12.71 3.37
CA MET A 473 -14.61 -12.19 3.37
C MET A 473 -15.15 -11.99 4.80
N LEU A 474 -14.84 -12.91 5.71
CA LEU A 474 -15.20 -12.75 7.12
C LEU A 474 -14.46 -11.54 7.75
N ALA A 475 -13.19 -11.36 7.46
CA ALA A 475 -12.42 -10.19 7.90
C ALA A 475 -13.01 -8.89 7.35
N LEU A 476 -13.37 -8.85 6.06
CA LEU A 476 -14.01 -7.69 5.44
C LEU A 476 -15.36 -7.35 6.07
N SER A 477 -16.14 -8.33 6.53
CA SER A 477 -17.39 -8.08 7.24
C SER A 477 -17.19 -7.34 8.57
N HIS A 478 -16.07 -7.61 9.27
CA HIS A 478 -15.70 -6.88 10.48
C HIS A 478 -15.15 -5.49 10.18
N LEU A 479 -14.39 -5.32 9.07
CA LEU A 479 -13.93 -4.00 8.63
C LEU A 479 -15.08 -3.12 8.15
N GLU A 480 -16.07 -3.68 7.47
CA GLU A 480 -17.29 -2.96 7.07
C GLU A 480 -18.07 -2.47 8.30
N GLU A 481 -18.18 -3.29 9.33
CA GLU A 481 -18.79 -2.92 10.62
C GLU A 481 -18.13 -1.68 11.22
N CYS A 482 -16.79 -1.64 11.23
CA CYS A 482 -16.04 -0.50 11.74
C CYS A 482 -16.17 0.72 10.82
N GLY A 483 -15.96 0.53 9.52
CA GLY A 483 -15.94 1.60 8.53
C GLY A 483 -17.32 2.26 8.35
N SER A 484 -18.40 1.50 8.47
CA SER A 484 -19.79 1.99 8.40
C SER A 484 -20.34 2.49 9.73
N GLY A 485 -19.57 2.40 10.82
CA GLY A 485 -19.82 3.11 12.06
C GLY A 485 -20.85 2.50 13.01
N TRP A 486 -21.31 1.28 12.76
CA TRP A 486 -22.32 0.62 13.60
C TRP A 486 -21.74 -0.47 14.52
N SER A 487 -20.42 -0.58 14.60
CA SER A 487 -19.76 -1.50 15.53
C SER A 487 -19.95 -1.05 16.99
N ALA A 488 -20.36 -1.99 17.84
CA ALA A 488 -20.39 -1.77 19.28
C ALA A 488 -18.99 -1.72 19.90
N SER A 489 -18.02 -2.43 19.29
CA SER A 489 -16.62 -2.53 19.74
C SER A 489 -15.67 -2.43 18.54
N PRO A 490 -15.45 -1.23 17.97
CA PRO A 490 -14.66 -1.08 16.75
C PRO A 490 -13.24 -1.67 16.85
N ARG A 491 -12.59 -1.50 18.00
CA ARG A 491 -11.24 -2.04 18.22
C ARG A 491 -11.21 -3.56 18.19
N GLU A 492 -12.16 -4.21 18.85
CA GLU A 492 -12.26 -5.68 18.85
C GLU A 492 -12.51 -6.21 17.44
N ALA A 493 -13.42 -5.58 16.70
CA ALA A 493 -13.69 -5.95 15.31
C ALA A 493 -12.45 -5.78 14.41
N LEU A 494 -11.66 -4.72 14.60
CA LEU A 494 -10.39 -4.53 13.87
C LEU A 494 -9.35 -5.60 14.22
N PHE A 495 -9.19 -5.95 15.50
CA PHE A 495 -8.29 -7.03 15.91
C PHE A 495 -8.74 -8.37 15.33
N ARG A 496 -10.05 -8.63 15.33
CA ARG A 496 -10.61 -9.85 14.75
C ARG A 496 -10.39 -9.92 13.23
N ALA A 497 -10.61 -8.82 12.52
CA ALA A 497 -10.34 -8.74 11.09
C ALA A 497 -8.87 -9.02 10.77
N ARG A 498 -7.96 -8.40 11.54
CA ARG A 498 -6.51 -8.62 11.38
C ARG A 498 -6.12 -10.08 11.65
N GLU A 499 -6.61 -10.69 12.72
CA GLU A 499 -6.37 -12.11 13.03
C GLU A 499 -6.81 -13.03 11.87
N LEU A 500 -8.04 -12.82 11.35
CA LEU A 500 -8.58 -13.59 10.24
C LEU A 500 -7.74 -13.42 8.96
N ALA A 501 -7.32 -12.19 8.65
CA ALA A 501 -6.49 -11.91 7.50
C ALA A 501 -5.08 -12.53 7.61
N LEU A 502 -4.48 -12.55 8.80
CA LEU A 502 -3.23 -13.27 9.05
C LEU A 502 -3.39 -14.78 8.88
N ARG A 503 -4.53 -15.35 9.31
CA ARG A 503 -4.84 -16.77 9.07
C ARG A 503 -5.04 -17.05 7.57
N ALA A 504 -5.67 -16.13 6.83
CA ALA A 504 -5.81 -16.24 5.37
C ALA A 504 -4.44 -16.19 4.67
N LEU A 505 -3.57 -15.26 5.09
CA LEU A 505 -2.22 -15.13 4.56
C LEU A 505 -1.39 -16.41 4.75
N ARG A 506 -1.48 -17.04 5.90
CA ARG A 506 -0.81 -18.32 6.16
C ARG A 506 -1.30 -19.46 5.24
N ARG A 507 -2.58 -19.44 4.85
CA ARG A 507 -3.17 -20.47 3.96
C ARG A 507 -2.88 -20.24 2.48
N ALA A 508 -2.82 -18.98 2.07
CA ALA A 508 -2.61 -18.59 0.67
C ALA A 508 -1.66 -17.38 0.58
N PRO A 509 -0.35 -17.57 0.81
CA PRO A 509 0.62 -16.47 0.78
C PRO A 509 0.79 -15.84 -0.62
N GLY A 510 0.44 -16.57 -1.67
CA GLY A 510 0.44 -16.10 -3.06
C GLY A 510 -0.86 -15.41 -3.49
N ASP A 511 -1.86 -15.27 -2.63
CA ASP A 511 -3.11 -14.55 -2.90
C ASP A 511 -2.97 -13.08 -2.45
N PRO A 512 -3.27 -12.08 -3.29
CA PRO A 512 -3.17 -10.66 -2.92
C PRO A 512 -4.23 -10.22 -1.90
N TRP A 513 -5.36 -10.93 -1.79
CA TRP A 513 -6.47 -10.55 -0.91
C TRP A 513 -6.10 -10.47 0.57
N PRO A 514 -5.38 -11.43 1.18
CA PRO A 514 -4.98 -11.31 2.58
C PRO A 514 -4.14 -10.07 2.87
N GLN A 515 -3.20 -9.74 1.98
CA GLN A 515 -2.40 -8.53 2.10
C GLN A 515 -3.26 -7.26 1.99
N HIS A 516 -4.19 -7.23 1.04
CA HIS A 516 -5.12 -6.11 0.90
C HIS A 516 -5.96 -5.89 2.17
N VAL A 517 -6.52 -6.96 2.73
CA VAL A 517 -7.34 -6.90 3.96
C VAL A 517 -6.52 -6.46 5.16
N LEU A 518 -5.27 -6.92 5.29
CA LEU A 518 -4.34 -6.44 6.32
C LEU A 518 -4.05 -4.94 6.17
N GLY A 519 -3.90 -4.44 4.95
CA GLY A 519 -3.71 -3.03 4.68
C GLY A 519 -4.93 -2.18 5.05
N LEU A 520 -6.15 -2.66 4.78
CA LEU A 520 -7.38 -2.01 5.23
C LEU A 520 -7.45 -1.94 6.76
N ALA A 521 -7.15 -3.06 7.44
CA ALA A 521 -7.13 -3.12 8.89
C ALA A 521 -6.08 -2.16 9.49
N ALA A 522 -4.86 -2.15 8.95
CA ALA A 522 -3.79 -1.26 9.38
C ALA A 522 -4.19 0.23 9.25
N SER A 523 -4.79 0.62 8.12
CA SER A 523 -5.30 1.97 7.92
C SER A 523 -6.30 2.40 8.99
N MET A 524 -7.27 1.53 9.32
CA MET A 524 -8.25 1.80 10.36
C MET A 524 -7.65 1.72 11.78
N MET A 525 -6.52 1.04 11.96
CA MET A 525 -5.75 1.04 13.21
C MET A 525 -4.82 2.25 13.33
N LEU A 526 -4.95 3.24 12.44
CA LEU A 526 -4.16 4.46 12.39
C LEU A 526 -2.67 4.22 12.11
N ASP A 527 -2.38 3.16 11.35
CA ASP A 527 -1.05 2.80 10.84
C ASP A 527 -1.03 2.97 9.30
N PRO A 528 -0.86 4.20 8.79
CA PRO A 528 -0.86 4.46 7.35
C PRO A 528 0.34 3.84 6.62
N ASP A 529 1.48 3.71 7.30
CA ASP A 529 2.69 3.15 6.71
C ASP A 529 2.57 1.64 6.57
N GLY A 530 2.09 0.95 7.61
CA GLY A 530 1.73 -0.47 7.54
C GLY A 530 0.65 -0.75 6.50
N ALA A 531 -0.37 0.11 6.40
CA ALA A 531 -1.40 0.01 5.38
C ALA A 531 -0.81 0.07 3.96
N ARG A 532 0.04 1.07 3.70
CA ARG A 532 0.73 1.23 2.42
C ARG A 532 1.62 0.03 2.09
N ALA A 533 2.40 -0.44 3.06
CA ALA A 533 3.28 -1.59 2.88
C ALA A 533 2.48 -2.85 2.49
N HIS A 534 1.38 -3.13 3.13
CA HIS A 534 0.51 -4.25 2.80
C HIS A 534 -0.11 -4.12 1.40
N GLN A 535 -0.58 -2.94 0.99
CA GLN A 535 -1.09 -2.75 -0.37
C GLN A 535 -0.01 -2.93 -1.43
N LEU A 536 1.21 -2.44 -1.20
CA LEU A 536 2.34 -2.66 -2.09
C LEU A 536 2.70 -4.15 -2.20
N ARG A 537 2.63 -4.91 -1.11
CA ARG A 537 2.81 -6.38 -1.14
C ARG A 537 1.73 -7.05 -1.97
N ALA A 538 0.46 -6.67 -1.83
CA ALA A 538 -0.62 -7.18 -2.69
C ALA A 538 -0.34 -6.90 -4.17
N LEU A 539 0.16 -5.70 -4.51
CA LEU A 539 0.53 -5.32 -5.87
C LEU A 539 1.80 -6.01 -6.37
N THR A 540 2.68 -6.47 -5.48
CA THR A 540 3.81 -7.33 -5.85
C THR A 540 3.33 -8.68 -6.31
N ILE A 541 2.38 -9.27 -5.58
CA ILE A 541 1.78 -10.57 -5.94
C ILE A 541 1.01 -10.42 -7.25
N ALA A 542 0.20 -9.37 -7.40
CA ALA A 542 -0.65 -9.14 -8.55
C ALA A 542 -0.68 -7.64 -8.93
N PRO A 543 0.18 -7.18 -9.86
CA PRO A 543 0.31 -5.75 -10.23
C PRO A 543 -0.98 -5.09 -10.73
N GLY A 544 -1.91 -5.85 -11.31
CA GLY A 544 -3.24 -5.39 -11.76
C GLY A 544 -4.36 -5.62 -10.74
N PHE A 545 -4.06 -5.86 -9.46
CA PHE A 545 -5.07 -6.09 -8.45
C PHE A 545 -5.77 -4.79 -8.04
N ALA A 546 -6.90 -4.52 -8.71
CA ALA A 546 -7.63 -3.26 -8.61
C ALA A 546 -8.02 -2.85 -7.17
N PRO A 547 -8.43 -3.76 -6.25
CA PRO A 547 -8.72 -3.37 -4.88
C PRO A 547 -7.55 -2.70 -4.16
N ALA A 548 -6.32 -3.23 -4.31
CA ALA A 548 -5.13 -2.64 -3.71
C ALA A 548 -4.72 -1.32 -4.40
N ILE A 549 -4.89 -1.22 -5.72
CA ILE A 549 -4.66 0.03 -6.48
C ILE A 549 -5.61 1.12 -5.95
N GLY A 550 -6.89 0.80 -5.80
CA GLY A 550 -7.90 1.74 -5.29
C GLY A 550 -7.69 2.13 -3.83
N GLU A 551 -7.20 1.22 -3.00
CA GLU A 551 -6.86 1.52 -1.61
C GLU A 551 -5.62 2.45 -1.52
N MET A 552 -4.63 2.29 -2.40
CA MET A 552 -3.53 3.27 -2.52
C MET A 552 -4.05 4.66 -2.84
N ALA A 553 -5.03 4.79 -3.74
CA ALA A 553 -5.68 6.08 -4.01
C ALA A 553 -6.31 6.68 -2.73
N ARG A 554 -6.97 5.86 -1.91
CA ARG A 554 -7.59 6.31 -0.65
C ARG A 554 -6.55 6.74 0.39
N LEU A 555 -5.46 5.98 0.55
CA LEU A 555 -4.38 6.31 1.49
C LEU A 555 -3.71 7.64 1.12
N LEU A 556 -3.41 7.85 -0.15
CA LEU A 556 -2.87 9.11 -0.66
C LEU A 556 -3.86 10.27 -0.49
N ALA A 557 -5.14 10.01 -0.71
CA ALA A 557 -6.19 11.00 -0.49
C ALA A 557 -6.26 11.47 0.97
N LEU A 558 -6.16 10.55 1.92
CA LEU A 558 -6.16 10.88 3.35
C LEU A 558 -4.88 11.60 3.78
N ALA A 559 -3.77 11.37 3.09
CA ALA A 559 -2.52 12.11 3.27
C ALA A 559 -2.56 13.53 2.67
N GLY A 560 -3.54 13.83 1.81
CA GLY A 560 -3.65 15.12 1.12
C GLY A 560 -2.92 15.19 -0.22
N ASP A 561 -2.53 14.05 -0.79
CA ASP A 561 -1.82 13.96 -2.06
C ASP A 561 -2.82 13.82 -3.23
N ALA A 562 -3.43 14.95 -3.61
CA ALA A 562 -4.60 14.96 -4.47
C ALA A 562 -4.32 14.46 -5.90
N ASP A 563 -3.18 14.83 -6.47
CA ASP A 563 -2.82 14.45 -7.84
C ASP A 563 -2.55 12.95 -7.93
N GLU A 564 -1.70 12.42 -7.04
CA GLU A 564 -1.42 10.98 -7.02
C GLU A 564 -2.66 10.14 -6.68
N ALA A 565 -3.51 10.60 -5.76
CA ALA A 565 -4.76 9.92 -5.45
C ALA A 565 -5.67 9.81 -6.68
N GLY A 566 -5.72 10.86 -7.51
CA GLY A 566 -6.45 10.87 -8.76
C GLY A 566 -5.90 9.85 -9.78
N ASP A 567 -4.59 9.83 -9.94
CA ASP A 567 -3.91 8.89 -10.85
C ASP A 567 -4.12 7.43 -10.44
N TRP A 568 -3.95 7.12 -9.16
CA TRP A 568 -4.19 5.78 -8.63
C TRP A 568 -5.66 5.36 -8.75
N ALA A 569 -6.60 6.28 -8.53
CA ALA A 569 -8.03 6.00 -8.74
C ALA A 569 -8.34 5.70 -10.21
N ALA A 570 -7.79 6.46 -11.14
CA ALA A 570 -7.93 6.21 -12.57
C ALA A 570 -7.34 4.85 -12.98
N ARG A 571 -6.17 4.48 -12.43
CA ARG A 571 -5.56 3.16 -12.65
C ARG A 571 -6.44 2.02 -12.11
N ALA A 572 -7.05 2.17 -10.94
CA ALA A 572 -7.96 1.16 -10.38
C ALA A 572 -9.17 0.95 -11.30
N LEU A 573 -9.78 2.03 -11.77
CA LEU A 573 -10.90 2.00 -12.71
C LEU A 573 -10.52 1.38 -14.06
N ALA A 574 -9.31 1.64 -14.55
CA ALA A 574 -8.80 1.04 -15.79
C ALA A 574 -8.49 -0.46 -15.58
N ALA A 575 -8.00 -0.85 -14.41
CA ALA A 575 -7.67 -2.24 -14.09
C ALA A 575 -8.92 -3.13 -13.94
N ALA A 576 -10.03 -2.59 -13.42
CA ALA A 576 -11.28 -3.34 -13.26
C ALA A 576 -12.51 -2.45 -13.53
N PRO A 577 -12.79 -2.14 -14.81
CA PRO A 577 -13.97 -1.38 -15.19
C PRO A 577 -15.25 -2.16 -14.79
N GLY A 578 -16.14 -1.52 -14.06
CA GLY A 578 -17.39 -2.14 -13.63
C GLY A 578 -17.32 -2.96 -12.35
N ALA A 579 -16.19 -2.92 -11.63
CA ALA A 579 -16.11 -3.52 -10.30
C ALA A 579 -17.10 -2.89 -9.32
N ALA A 580 -17.62 -3.68 -8.38
CA ALA A 580 -18.52 -3.20 -7.32
C ALA A 580 -17.86 -2.10 -6.47
N GLU A 581 -16.55 -2.14 -6.34
CA GLU A 581 -15.72 -1.19 -5.60
C GLU A 581 -15.48 0.14 -6.34
N ALA A 582 -15.86 0.27 -7.62
CA ALA A 582 -15.58 1.45 -8.46
C ALA A 582 -16.05 2.77 -7.81
N ALA A 583 -17.20 2.76 -7.12
CA ALA A 583 -17.70 3.92 -6.39
C ALA A 583 -16.71 4.41 -5.32
N ALA A 584 -16.01 3.49 -4.63
CA ALA A 584 -15.00 3.81 -3.62
C ALA A 584 -13.76 4.45 -4.26
N TRP A 585 -13.35 3.97 -5.43
CA TRP A 585 -12.20 4.53 -6.15
C TRP A 585 -12.51 5.93 -6.71
N ILE A 586 -13.73 6.15 -7.22
CA ILE A 586 -14.19 7.49 -7.66
C ILE A 586 -14.31 8.45 -6.49
N ARG A 587 -14.59 7.96 -5.27
CA ARG A 587 -14.64 8.76 -4.05
C ARG A 587 -13.26 9.24 -3.59
N ALA A 588 -12.17 8.51 -3.87
CA ALA A 588 -10.84 8.85 -3.38
C ALA A 588 -10.40 10.28 -3.78
N PRO A 589 -10.55 10.75 -5.03
CA PRO A 589 -10.28 12.14 -5.38
C PRO A 589 -11.12 13.17 -4.60
N ALA A 590 -12.37 12.82 -4.20
CA ALA A 590 -13.18 13.72 -3.37
C ALA A 590 -12.57 13.87 -1.97
N LEU A 591 -12.11 12.78 -1.36
CA LEU A 591 -11.41 12.81 -0.07
C LEU A 591 -10.12 13.63 -0.16
N ALA A 592 -9.34 13.46 -1.24
CA ALA A 592 -8.10 14.17 -1.46
C ALA A 592 -8.31 15.69 -1.57
N ARG A 593 -9.26 16.12 -2.36
CA ARG A 593 -9.62 17.54 -2.52
C ARG A 593 -10.16 18.14 -1.21
N PHE A 594 -10.97 17.38 -0.49
CA PHE A 594 -11.41 17.78 0.85
C PHE A 594 -10.23 17.95 1.82
N ALA A 595 -9.25 17.02 1.78
CA ALA A 595 -8.06 17.08 2.61
C ALA A 595 -7.24 18.37 2.38
N ILE A 596 -7.09 18.81 1.14
CA ILE A 596 -6.35 20.05 0.81
C ILE A 596 -7.21 21.32 0.91
N GLY A 597 -8.53 21.20 1.12
CA GLY A 597 -9.43 22.35 1.27
C GLY A 597 -10.11 22.82 -0.02
N ASP A 598 -9.99 22.10 -1.13
CA ASP A 598 -10.74 22.32 -2.36
C ASP A 598 -12.16 21.74 -2.22
N MET A 599 -13.06 22.52 -1.60
CA MET A 599 -14.41 22.06 -1.26
C MET A 599 -15.31 21.93 -2.50
N GLU A 600 -15.14 22.78 -3.52
CA GLU A 600 -15.93 22.72 -4.75
C GLU A 600 -15.54 21.50 -5.59
N GLY A 601 -14.25 21.27 -5.79
CA GLY A 601 -13.77 20.09 -6.47
C GLY A 601 -14.07 18.79 -5.74
N ALA A 602 -14.03 18.79 -4.40
CA ALA A 602 -14.45 17.66 -3.56
C ALA A 602 -15.94 17.34 -3.75
N LEU A 603 -16.78 18.37 -3.82
CA LEU A 603 -18.23 18.27 -4.04
C LEU A 603 -18.54 17.61 -5.39
N GLU A 604 -17.90 18.06 -6.46
CA GLU A 604 -18.05 17.49 -7.81
C GLU A 604 -17.67 15.99 -7.84
N CYS A 605 -16.54 15.64 -7.25
CA CYS A 605 -16.09 14.25 -7.18
C CYS A 605 -17.01 13.39 -6.30
N ALA A 606 -17.55 13.94 -5.19
CA ALA A 606 -18.50 13.24 -4.35
C ALA A 606 -19.83 12.97 -5.09
N ASP A 607 -20.29 13.90 -5.90
CA ASP A 607 -21.50 13.71 -6.72
C ASP A 607 -21.32 12.61 -7.76
N ARG A 608 -20.17 12.50 -8.39
CA ARG A 608 -19.84 11.39 -9.30
C ARG A 608 -19.87 10.03 -8.59
N ALA A 609 -19.34 9.94 -7.36
CA ALA A 609 -19.39 8.71 -6.58
C ALA A 609 -20.84 8.36 -6.15
N LEU A 610 -21.65 9.36 -5.79
CA LEU A 610 -23.05 9.20 -5.42
C LEU A 610 -23.95 8.83 -6.62
N ALA A 611 -23.55 9.17 -7.85
CA ALA A 611 -24.26 8.72 -9.04
C ALA A 611 -24.22 7.19 -9.20
N LEU A 612 -23.14 6.53 -8.73
CA LEU A 612 -23.02 5.07 -8.73
C LEU A 612 -23.64 4.42 -7.48
N ARG A 613 -23.54 5.08 -6.31
CA ARG A 613 -24.05 4.57 -5.04
C ARG A 613 -24.81 5.68 -4.28
N PRO A 614 -26.08 5.93 -4.63
CA PRO A 614 -26.85 7.06 -4.09
C PRO A 614 -27.02 7.04 -2.56
N ASP A 615 -27.12 5.85 -1.95
CA ASP A 615 -27.40 5.67 -0.53
C ASP A 615 -26.14 5.54 0.33
N TRP A 616 -24.96 5.95 -0.18
CA TRP A 616 -23.73 5.82 0.56
C TRP A 616 -23.57 6.94 1.61
N ALA A 617 -23.92 6.59 2.87
CA ALA A 617 -23.97 7.53 3.99
C ALA A 617 -22.67 8.32 4.20
N GLN A 618 -21.51 7.66 4.10
CA GLN A 618 -20.21 8.32 4.29
C GLN A 618 -19.86 9.32 3.17
N THR A 619 -20.28 9.04 1.93
CA THR A 619 -20.06 9.98 0.82
C THR A 619 -21.03 11.15 0.89
N ARG A 620 -22.26 10.92 1.36
CA ARG A 620 -23.21 12.00 1.66
C ARG A 620 -22.74 12.86 2.82
N LEU A 621 -22.10 12.28 3.84
CA LEU A 621 -21.48 13.02 4.93
C LEU A 621 -20.33 13.90 4.41
N LEU A 622 -19.47 13.36 3.54
CA LEU A 622 -18.40 14.13 2.89
C LEU A 622 -18.98 15.30 2.06
N LYS A 623 -20.01 15.04 1.26
CA LYS A 623 -20.72 16.07 0.50
C LYS A 623 -21.31 17.15 1.42
N ALA A 624 -21.95 16.75 2.51
CA ALA A 624 -22.52 17.67 3.49
C ALA A 624 -21.43 18.55 4.15
N ALA A 625 -20.28 17.98 4.48
CA ALA A 625 -19.13 18.70 5.02
C ALA A 625 -18.57 19.74 4.02
N CYS A 626 -18.50 19.41 2.74
CA CYS A 626 -18.13 20.37 1.69
C CYS A 626 -19.15 21.51 1.58
N LEU A 627 -20.45 21.18 1.55
CA LEU A 627 -21.52 22.18 1.48
C LEU A 627 -21.53 23.11 2.70
N ASP A 628 -21.27 22.56 3.88
CA ASP A 628 -21.17 23.32 5.12
C ASP A 628 -20.00 24.31 5.09
N ALA A 629 -18.83 23.85 4.65
CA ALA A 629 -17.64 24.69 4.48
C ALA A 629 -17.83 25.80 3.44
N LEU A 630 -18.67 25.59 2.42
CA LEU A 630 -19.06 26.56 1.41
C LEU A 630 -20.22 27.48 1.85
N GLY A 631 -20.72 27.34 3.09
CA GLY A 631 -21.85 28.14 3.61
C GLY A 631 -23.21 27.78 3.02
N ARG A 632 -23.36 26.66 2.30
CA ARG A 632 -24.59 26.19 1.64
C ARG A 632 -25.47 25.38 2.59
N SER A 633 -25.77 25.92 3.77
CA SER A 633 -26.42 25.22 4.88
C SER A 633 -27.80 24.62 4.53
N SER A 634 -28.58 25.27 3.64
CA SER A 634 -29.88 24.75 3.19
C SER A 634 -29.78 23.45 2.39
N GLU A 635 -28.62 23.11 1.83
CA GLU A 635 -28.38 21.91 1.06
C GLU A 635 -27.83 20.78 1.92
N VAL A 636 -27.25 21.09 3.07
CA VAL A 636 -26.71 20.10 4.02
C VAL A 636 -27.83 19.14 4.48
N ALA A 637 -28.94 19.66 4.99
CA ALA A 637 -30.07 18.86 5.45
C ALA A 637 -30.58 17.93 4.32
N ARG A 638 -30.88 18.49 3.14
CA ARG A 638 -31.33 17.71 1.97
C ARG A 638 -30.38 16.60 1.54
N THR A 639 -29.07 16.82 1.75
CA THR A 639 -28.04 15.82 1.43
C THR A 639 -28.06 14.66 2.42
N LEU A 640 -28.35 14.92 3.70
CA LEU A 640 -28.31 13.93 4.78
C LEU A 640 -29.62 13.20 5.00
N ASP A 641 -30.78 13.83 4.69
CA ASP A 641 -32.12 13.24 4.90
C ASP A 641 -32.27 11.79 4.38
N PRO A 642 -31.83 11.47 3.13
CA PRO A 642 -32.01 10.10 2.61
C PRO A 642 -31.25 9.03 3.39
N VAL A 643 -30.23 9.41 4.15
CA VAL A 643 -29.37 8.51 4.93
C VAL A 643 -29.43 8.78 6.43
N ALA A 644 -30.36 9.59 6.90
CA ALA A 644 -30.47 10.03 8.31
C ALA A 644 -30.49 8.83 9.28
N ARG A 645 -31.22 7.76 8.96
CA ARG A 645 -31.26 6.53 9.77
C ARG A 645 -29.90 5.82 9.82
N ALA A 646 -29.12 5.82 8.75
CA ALA A 646 -27.79 5.25 8.74
C ALA A 646 -26.83 6.14 9.55
N LEU A 647 -26.94 7.46 9.39
CA LEU A 647 -26.11 8.45 10.09
C LEU A 647 -26.37 8.47 11.60
N SER A 648 -27.60 8.24 12.07
CA SER A 648 -27.91 8.19 13.51
C SER A 648 -27.23 7.03 14.25
N ARG A 649 -26.70 6.06 13.51
CA ARG A 649 -25.95 4.91 14.05
C ARG A 649 -24.43 5.11 13.96
N LEU A 650 -23.97 6.13 13.25
CA LEU A 650 -22.54 6.43 13.12
C LEU A 650 -21.98 6.96 14.43
N SER A 651 -20.99 6.29 14.99
CA SER A 651 -20.22 6.85 16.09
C SER A 651 -19.14 7.79 15.55
N PRO A 652 -18.85 8.90 16.23
CA PRO A 652 -17.71 9.76 15.84
C PRO A 652 -16.38 9.02 15.83
N GLU A 653 -16.19 8.02 16.71
CA GLU A 653 -15.00 7.18 16.74
C GLU A 653 -14.85 6.37 15.44
N SER A 654 -15.92 5.73 14.98
CA SER A 654 -15.88 4.97 13.73
C SER A 654 -15.58 5.85 12.51
N VAL A 655 -16.11 7.07 12.46
CA VAL A 655 -15.79 8.02 11.38
C VAL A 655 -14.30 8.39 11.42
N ARG A 656 -13.73 8.61 12.61
CA ARG A 656 -12.29 8.89 12.77
C ARG A 656 -11.43 7.70 12.31
N LEU A 657 -11.82 6.49 12.64
CA LEU A 657 -11.10 5.28 12.23
C LEU A 657 -11.20 5.04 10.71
N ALA A 658 -12.35 5.31 10.11
CA ALA A 658 -12.56 5.17 8.67
C ALA A 658 -11.87 6.27 7.84
N HIS A 659 -11.64 7.44 8.42
CA HIS A 659 -11.10 8.63 7.73
C HIS A 659 -9.96 9.27 8.54
N PRO A 660 -8.82 8.57 8.70
CA PRO A 660 -7.67 9.10 9.41
C PRO A 660 -6.90 10.09 8.52
N PHE A 661 -7.45 11.31 8.35
CA PHE A 661 -6.74 12.35 7.62
C PHE A 661 -5.44 12.73 8.33
N ALA A 662 -4.39 12.99 7.57
CA ALA A 662 -3.10 13.47 8.10
C ALA A 662 -3.27 14.76 8.91
N GLU A 663 -4.26 15.58 8.57
CA GLU A 663 -4.63 16.81 9.26
C GLU A 663 -5.88 16.55 10.13
N PRO A 664 -5.76 16.40 11.48
CA PRO A 664 -6.90 16.05 12.35
C PRO A 664 -8.10 17.00 12.24
N ARG A 665 -7.87 18.28 11.96
CA ARG A 665 -8.95 19.25 11.75
C ARG A 665 -9.88 18.87 10.58
N ARG A 666 -9.39 18.10 9.60
CA ARG A 666 -10.21 17.63 8.48
C ARG A 666 -11.19 16.56 8.91
N THR A 667 -10.77 15.68 9.81
CA THR A 667 -11.68 14.70 10.41
C THR A 667 -12.78 15.38 11.23
N GLU A 668 -12.45 16.41 12.00
CA GLU A 668 -13.45 17.17 12.75
C GLU A 668 -14.40 17.96 11.83
N ALA A 669 -13.88 18.52 10.73
CA ALA A 669 -14.71 19.17 9.72
C ALA A 669 -15.66 18.17 9.02
N LEU A 670 -15.24 16.92 8.81
CA LEU A 670 -16.10 15.86 8.29
C LEU A 670 -17.21 15.50 9.28
N LEU A 671 -16.95 15.57 10.58
CA LEU A 671 -17.92 15.25 11.64
C LEU A 671 -18.90 16.40 11.94
N ALA A 672 -18.57 17.64 11.59
CA ALA A 672 -19.36 18.81 11.93
C ALA A 672 -20.85 18.73 11.51
N PRO A 673 -21.22 18.22 10.32
CA PRO A 673 -22.62 18.07 9.93
C PRO A 673 -23.41 17.08 10.80
N LEU A 674 -22.74 16.05 11.38
CA LEU A 674 -23.42 15.07 12.26
C LEU A 674 -23.93 15.70 13.55
N ALA A 675 -23.20 16.67 14.11
CA ALA A 675 -23.59 17.37 15.32
C ALA A 675 -24.90 18.17 15.13
N ARG A 676 -25.17 18.64 13.91
CA ARG A 676 -26.41 19.38 13.58
C ARG A 676 -27.61 18.48 13.43
N VAL A 677 -27.42 17.27 12.84
CA VAL A 677 -28.50 16.28 12.71
C VAL A 677 -28.94 15.73 14.08
N ALA A 678 -28.01 15.64 15.04
CA ALA A 678 -28.30 15.18 16.39
C ALA A 678 -29.07 16.22 17.26
N THR A 679 -29.09 17.48 16.87
CA THR A 679 -29.71 18.58 17.63
C THR A 679 -31.12 18.96 17.16
N GLU A 680 -31.57 18.47 16.00
CA GLU A 680 -32.96 18.65 15.56
C GLU A 680 -33.79 17.43 16.00
N PRO A 681 -34.74 17.56 16.95
CA PRO A 681 -35.62 16.45 17.31
C PRO A 681 -36.57 16.18 16.14
N VAL A 682 -36.62 14.91 15.71
CA VAL A 682 -37.59 14.37 14.75
C VAL A 682 -39.01 14.44 15.28
#